data_91c509d913f531d7a1361cefd349b0ce
#
_entry.id   91c509d913f531d7a1361cefd349b0ce
#
_cell.length_a   1.000
_cell.length_b   1.000
_cell.length_c   1.000
_cell.angle_alpha   90.00
_cell.angle_beta   90.00
_cell.angle_gamma   90.00
#
_symmetry.space_group_name_H-M   'P 1'
#
loop_
_entity.id
_entity.type
_entity.pdbx_description
1 polymer ?
#
loop_
_entity_poly.entity_id
_entity_poly.type
_entity_poly.pdbx_seq_one_letter_code
_entity_poly.pdbx_strand_id
1 'polypeptide(L)'
;MSKPIAEAKFYAMTAEAAVKTLQSDAGRGLSGSEAKKRLGVYGENRLQKGKKTSFAKKFMLQFGDFMVLILLIASAVSFAVSCMQGEANLADPLLILGIVIANAFVGTVQEAKAERALEALRTLSAPHADVLRDGKRAVLSAEALVPGDVVYIRAGDVVPADLRLLESMHLQAEESALTGESVPSGKSANAVCDETCGAAERKNMLFSGTGISAGQGAGIVTATGMQTEMGRIAAMLGDEETPDTPLKLRLRRTGKLIGLLVLGICAVIFLIGLIQKTEPLEMFMISISLAVAAIPEGLPAVVTIVLALGVRRMAAKRAIIRHLPAVETLGSCEVICSDKTGTLTQNKMTVVRCAGAAGELNGQDRDALLSAAALCTSVEGSDEKLLGDPTETAIVAAVSDWERLQKQRVKAAEVPFTAERRRMTVVLRTEGGYRVITKGAPEAILPRCTYVLLNGKNVTLTPEMRAALSAKNRDMANDALRVLAAAEKRTEACPETDDAAESGLCFLGLIGLEDPPRPEAAEAVSECKRAGIRPVMITGDQPATASAIAGRLGIENKAVMTGAELESLSDDALLQTVQTCSVYARVSPAHKMRIIKAFRRLKLVTAMTGDGVNDAPALKAADIGCAMGKNGTEVAKNAADMVLTDDNFATIVSAVREGRTVYGNIRKTIHFLMSCNIGEILVVLVSFLLRTPTPLLPAQLLWVNLVTDSLPALALGSDPPQGDVMRRPPTARDSSAFSNGLGFAMAAEGMMIGALALLAFTVGRVFFDADPMQPAVGRTMAFAVLSLSQLVHSYNMRSTGPVLGRGMFKNRGLNVSFLICSALMAGVVVFPQAAALFGSVPLTLTQWGIVAILALLPLPICEMQKRILSRTAKVKNMTSGVKKRVIFNK
;
A
#
# COMPACT_ATOMS: atom_id res chain seq x y z
N MET A 1 16.76 -2.19 40.86
CA MET A 1 17.49 -3.26 40.15
C MET A 1 18.44 -2.58 39.17
N SER A 2 19.69 -2.69 39.43
CA SER A 2 20.76 -1.93 38.81
C SER A 2 21.19 -2.50 37.45
N LYS A 3 21.71 -1.66 36.59
CA LYS A 3 22.34 -1.80 35.30
C LYS A 3 23.26 -3.00 34.93
N PRO A 4 23.30 -4.17 35.56
CA PRO A 4 24.29 -5.19 35.19
C PRO A 4 23.89 -6.08 34.02
N ILE A 5 22.63 -6.09 33.55
CA ILE A 5 22.20 -6.98 32.45
C ILE A 5 22.67 -6.49 31.08
N ALA A 6 22.84 -5.18 30.88
CA ALA A 6 23.23 -4.59 29.61
C ALA A 6 24.68 -4.86 29.16
N GLU A 7 25.56 -5.27 30.09
CA GLU A 7 27.00 -5.54 29.84
C GLU A 7 27.35 -7.02 29.80
N ALA A 8 26.39 -7.90 30.10
CA ALA A 8 26.64 -9.34 30.16
C ALA A 8 26.82 -9.92 28.74
N LYS A 9 27.91 -10.66 28.54
CA LYS A 9 28.25 -11.33 27.29
C LYS A 9 27.53 -12.68 27.19
N PHE A 10 26.21 -12.66 26.89
CA PHE A 10 25.37 -13.87 26.86
C PHE A 10 25.83 -14.92 25.85
N TYR A 11 26.54 -14.53 24.80
CA TYR A 11 27.13 -15.45 23.81
C TYR A 11 28.30 -16.29 24.37
N ALA A 12 28.97 -15.83 25.43
CA ALA A 12 30.02 -16.55 26.10
C ALA A 12 29.50 -17.43 27.25
N MET A 13 28.17 -17.44 27.49
CA MET A 13 27.55 -18.22 28.58
C MET A 13 26.82 -19.44 28.01
N THR A 14 26.70 -20.49 28.84
CA THR A 14 25.79 -21.60 28.56
C THR A 14 24.34 -21.13 28.60
N ALA A 15 23.43 -21.87 27.94
CA ALA A 15 22.00 -21.54 27.96
C ALA A 15 21.42 -21.42 29.36
N GLU A 16 21.80 -22.34 30.26
CA GLU A 16 21.36 -22.35 31.66
C GLU A 16 21.88 -21.14 32.46
N ALA A 17 23.15 -20.77 32.23
CA ALA A 17 23.75 -19.59 32.87
C ALA A 17 23.05 -18.31 32.41
N ALA A 18 22.70 -18.21 31.15
CA ALA A 18 21.96 -17.07 30.62
C ALA A 18 20.54 -16.93 31.21
N VAL A 19 19.81 -18.05 31.35
CA VAL A 19 18.48 -18.07 31.99
C VAL A 19 18.59 -17.63 33.45
N LYS A 20 19.60 -18.16 34.21
CA LYS A 20 19.83 -17.77 35.59
C LYS A 20 20.20 -16.30 35.75
N THR A 21 21.06 -15.78 34.87
CA THR A 21 21.47 -14.36 34.88
C THR A 21 20.29 -13.44 34.65
N LEU A 22 19.38 -13.83 33.72
CA LEU A 22 18.17 -13.10 33.43
C LEU A 22 17.03 -13.32 34.42
N GLN A 23 17.25 -14.14 35.46
CA GLN A 23 16.25 -14.48 36.48
C GLN A 23 14.92 -14.89 35.81
N SER A 24 14.98 -15.85 34.89
CA SER A 24 13.84 -16.37 34.16
C SER A 24 13.76 -17.89 34.27
N ASP A 25 12.74 -18.49 33.68
CA ASP A 25 12.54 -19.94 33.67
C ASP A 25 12.33 -20.39 32.20
N ALA A 26 13.14 -21.34 31.73
CA ALA A 26 13.08 -21.84 30.37
C ALA A 26 11.78 -22.61 30.06
N GLY A 27 11.18 -23.27 31.07
CA GLY A 27 9.97 -24.09 30.92
C GLY A 27 8.66 -23.36 31.22
N ARG A 28 8.70 -22.26 31.98
CA ARG A 28 7.53 -21.48 32.38
C ARG A 28 7.54 -20.05 31.82
N GLY A 29 8.70 -19.54 31.45
CA GLY A 29 8.87 -18.13 31.06
C GLY A 29 8.73 -17.17 32.25
N LEU A 30 8.66 -15.88 31.97
CA LEU A 30 8.37 -14.84 32.96
C LEU A 30 6.90 -14.85 33.35
N SER A 31 6.63 -14.45 34.61
CA SER A 31 5.25 -14.12 35.00
C SER A 31 4.80 -12.83 34.36
N GLY A 32 3.49 -12.70 34.03
CA GLY A 32 2.93 -11.50 33.47
C GLY A 32 3.16 -10.23 34.32
N SER A 33 3.19 -10.36 35.63
CA SER A 33 3.51 -9.28 36.59
C SER A 33 4.95 -8.83 36.49
N GLU A 34 5.91 -9.78 36.42
CA GLU A 34 7.34 -9.46 36.28
C GLU A 34 7.64 -8.87 34.91
N ALA A 35 7.02 -9.39 33.83
CA ALA A 35 7.15 -8.84 32.49
C ALA A 35 6.68 -7.37 32.42
N LYS A 36 5.54 -7.05 33.07
CA LYS A 36 5.02 -5.67 33.14
C LYS A 36 5.97 -4.75 33.93
N LYS A 37 6.55 -5.23 35.00
CA LYS A 37 7.54 -4.49 35.80
C LYS A 37 8.81 -4.22 34.99
N ARG A 38 9.33 -5.23 34.27
CA ARG A 38 10.48 -5.09 33.38
C ARG A 38 10.21 -4.14 32.23
N LEU A 39 9.01 -4.15 31.65
CA LEU A 39 8.60 -3.21 30.61
C LEU A 39 8.67 -1.75 31.10
N GLY A 40 8.32 -1.49 32.36
CA GLY A 40 8.48 -0.18 33.00
C GLY A 40 9.95 0.26 33.18
N VAL A 41 10.87 -0.69 33.33
CA VAL A 41 12.31 -0.42 33.54
C VAL A 41 13.07 -0.30 32.21
N TYR A 42 12.86 -1.26 31.29
CA TYR A 42 13.60 -1.35 30.01
C TYR A 42 12.92 -0.57 28.88
N GLY A 43 11.64 -0.21 29.01
CA GLY A 43 10.84 0.42 27.97
C GLY A 43 10.36 -0.58 26.92
N GLU A 44 9.64 -0.08 25.93
CA GLU A 44 9.12 -0.88 24.82
C GLU A 44 10.27 -1.33 23.89
N ASN A 45 10.17 -2.55 23.37
CA ASN A 45 11.11 -3.10 22.42
C ASN A 45 10.88 -2.49 21.03
N ARG A 46 11.37 -1.27 20.85
CA ARG A 46 11.36 -0.56 19.58
C ARG A 46 12.63 0.28 19.43
N LEU A 47 13.09 0.39 18.20
CA LEU A 47 14.17 1.33 17.88
C LEU A 47 13.62 2.75 18.06
N GLN A 48 14.22 3.52 18.95
CA GLN A 48 13.87 4.93 19.12
C GLN A 48 14.27 5.65 17.84
N LYS A 49 13.28 6.15 17.11
CA LYS A 49 13.53 7.21 16.15
C LYS A 49 13.88 8.47 16.93
N GLY A 50 14.77 9.28 16.37
CA GLY A 50 15.27 10.49 17.01
C GLY A 50 14.21 11.30 17.74
N LYS A 51 14.62 12.08 18.73
CA LYS A 51 13.70 12.83 19.61
C LYS A 51 12.62 13.52 18.80
N LYS A 52 11.35 13.22 19.06
CA LYS A 52 10.22 13.93 18.43
C LYS A 52 10.48 15.41 18.54
N THR A 53 10.56 16.08 17.42
CA THR A 53 10.72 17.54 17.39
C THR A 53 9.52 18.14 18.12
N SER A 54 9.78 18.93 19.15
CA SER A 54 8.70 19.58 19.89
C SER A 54 7.92 20.52 18.98
N PHE A 55 6.65 20.76 19.29
CA PHE A 55 5.81 21.71 18.55
C PHE A 55 6.50 23.09 18.42
N ALA A 56 7.12 23.58 19.49
CA ALA A 56 7.86 24.83 19.46
C ALA A 56 9.05 24.80 18.49
N LYS A 57 9.81 23.70 18.44
CA LYS A 57 10.92 23.56 17.49
C LYS A 57 10.43 23.50 16.04
N LYS A 58 9.31 22.84 15.77
CA LYS A 58 8.68 22.81 14.43
C LYS A 58 8.19 24.19 14.03
N PHE A 59 7.56 24.90 14.95
CA PHE A 59 7.13 26.28 14.74
C PHE A 59 8.31 27.20 14.39
N MET A 60 9.42 27.07 15.11
CA MET A 60 10.62 27.85 14.80
C MET A 60 11.27 27.43 13.47
N LEU A 61 11.21 26.16 13.09
CA LEU A 61 11.72 25.70 11.79
C LEU A 61 10.92 26.26 10.60
N GLN A 62 9.64 26.61 10.78
CA GLN A 62 8.84 27.27 9.73
C GLN A 62 9.44 28.64 9.35
N PHE A 63 10.07 29.33 10.28
CA PHE A 63 10.73 30.61 9.99
C PHE A 63 12.02 30.47 9.18
N GLY A 64 12.55 29.26 9.04
CA GLY A 64 13.67 28.94 8.14
C GLY A 64 13.23 28.68 6.70
N ASP A 65 11.94 28.69 6.39
CA ASP A 65 11.49 28.59 5.01
C ASP A 65 11.90 29.84 4.22
N PHE A 66 12.38 29.62 3.00
CA PHE A 66 12.90 30.69 2.13
C PHE A 66 11.89 31.82 1.92
N MET A 67 10.60 31.48 1.88
CA MET A 67 9.55 32.44 1.63
C MET A 67 9.18 33.25 2.87
N VAL A 68 9.11 32.59 4.01
CA VAL A 68 8.91 33.26 5.30
C VAL A 68 10.05 34.23 5.57
N LEU A 69 11.28 33.84 5.19
CA LEU A 69 12.46 34.72 5.30
C LEU A 69 12.31 36.00 4.43
N ILE A 70 11.82 35.85 3.19
CA ILE A 70 11.56 37.01 2.32
C ILE A 70 10.52 37.93 2.95
N LEU A 71 9.42 37.38 3.50
CA LEU A 71 8.38 38.16 4.18
C LEU A 71 8.90 38.89 5.43
N LEU A 72 9.77 38.25 6.21
CA LEU A 72 10.41 38.86 7.35
C LEU A 72 11.35 40.01 6.95
N ILE A 73 12.13 39.82 5.87
CA ILE A 73 12.95 40.89 5.29
C ILE A 73 12.07 42.04 4.79
N ALA A 74 10.95 41.71 4.13
CA ALA A 74 10.00 42.71 3.66
C ALA A 74 9.39 43.53 4.81
N SER A 75 8.96 42.84 5.86
CA SER A 75 8.44 43.48 7.07
C SER A 75 9.50 44.39 7.73
N ALA A 76 10.74 43.92 7.80
CA ALA A 76 11.85 44.69 8.37
C ALA A 76 12.17 45.95 7.53
N VAL A 77 12.19 45.83 6.19
CA VAL A 77 12.40 46.96 5.28
C VAL A 77 11.24 47.95 5.35
N SER A 78 9.97 47.47 5.36
CA SER A 78 8.80 48.31 5.53
C SER A 78 8.83 49.08 6.86
N PHE A 79 9.24 48.41 7.95
CA PHE A 79 9.43 49.04 9.24
C PHE A 79 10.53 50.12 9.19
N ALA A 80 11.70 49.84 8.62
CA ALA A 80 12.78 50.77 8.52
C ALA A 80 12.42 52.04 7.73
N VAL A 81 11.67 51.86 6.65
CA VAL A 81 11.19 52.98 5.83
C VAL A 81 10.14 53.80 6.53
N SER A 82 9.17 53.18 7.19
CA SER A 82 8.20 53.93 8.01
C SER A 82 8.88 54.79 9.11
N CYS A 83 9.96 54.27 9.69
CA CYS A 83 10.76 55.03 10.64
C CYS A 83 11.51 56.21 9.99
N MET A 84 12.01 56.04 8.75
CA MET A 84 12.76 57.10 8.03
C MET A 84 11.83 58.21 7.52
N GLN A 85 10.61 57.93 7.19
CA GLN A 85 9.63 58.91 6.71
C GLN A 85 8.95 59.71 7.83
N GLY A 86 9.24 59.39 9.11
CA GLY A 86 8.68 60.07 10.26
C GLY A 86 7.20 59.86 10.49
N GLU A 87 6.55 59.06 9.66
CA GLU A 87 5.21 58.57 9.83
C GLU A 87 5.28 57.20 10.51
N ALA A 88 4.96 57.18 11.82
CA ALA A 88 4.93 55.91 12.58
C ALA A 88 3.74 55.02 12.16
N ASN A 89 3.59 54.74 10.86
CA ASN A 89 2.63 53.75 10.38
C ASN A 89 3.14 52.33 10.56
N LEU A 90 3.05 51.87 11.81
CA LEU A 90 3.47 50.50 12.20
C LEU A 90 2.44 49.43 11.75
N ALA A 91 1.33 49.82 11.15
CA ALA A 91 0.24 48.91 10.82
C ALA A 91 0.68 47.84 9.79
N ASP A 92 1.34 48.23 8.70
CA ASP A 92 1.75 47.32 7.62
C ASP A 92 2.85 46.32 8.08
N PRO A 93 3.96 46.73 8.69
CA PRO A 93 4.96 45.76 9.21
C PRO A 93 4.39 44.80 10.25
N LEU A 94 3.57 45.29 11.17
CA LEU A 94 2.94 44.47 12.21
C LEU A 94 1.91 43.48 11.61
N LEU A 95 1.19 43.91 10.58
CA LEU A 95 0.25 43.06 9.88
C LEU A 95 0.99 41.93 9.15
N ILE A 96 2.04 42.21 8.39
CA ILE A 96 2.86 41.21 7.71
C ILE A 96 3.43 40.23 8.73
N LEU A 97 3.99 40.73 9.84
CA LEU A 97 4.54 39.87 10.89
C LEU A 97 3.46 38.97 11.53
N GLY A 98 2.27 39.54 11.81
CA GLY A 98 1.12 38.81 12.38
C GLY A 98 0.68 37.69 11.46
N ILE A 99 0.65 37.92 10.16
CA ILE A 99 0.25 36.91 9.17
C ILE A 99 1.34 35.84 9.03
N VAL A 100 2.62 36.22 9.03
CA VAL A 100 3.74 35.24 9.03
C VAL A 100 3.65 34.31 10.25
N ILE A 101 3.39 34.85 11.42
CA ILE A 101 3.20 34.06 12.66
C ILE A 101 1.98 33.14 12.53
N ALA A 102 0.86 33.65 12.01
CA ALA A 102 -0.36 32.85 11.80
C ALA A 102 -0.12 31.72 10.80
N ASN A 103 0.58 32.00 9.69
CA ASN A 103 0.95 30.99 8.70
C ASN A 103 1.87 29.91 9.28
N ALA A 104 2.94 30.31 9.99
CA ALA A 104 3.83 29.39 10.67
C ALA A 104 3.08 28.49 11.68
N PHE A 105 2.09 29.04 12.38
CA PHE A 105 1.25 28.30 13.31
C PHE A 105 0.36 27.29 12.59
N VAL A 106 -0.35 27.71 11.54
CA VAL A 106 -1.22 26.84 10.73
C VAL A 106 -0.42 25.74 10.07
N GLY A 107 0.75 26.05 9.47
CA GLY A 107 1.66 25.09 8.88
C GLY A 107 2.11 24.04 9.91
N THR A 108 2.51 24.47 11.10
CA THR A 108 2.92 23.56 12.20
C THR A 108 1.78 22.66 12.65
N VAL A 109 0.56 23.16 12.76
CA VAL A 109 -0.63 22.36 13.12
C VAL A 109 -0.94 21.33 12.03
N GLN A 110 -0.87 21.72 10.76
CA GLN A 110 -1.09 20.82 9.63
C GLN A 110 -0.04 19.70 9.59
N GLU A 111 1.24 20.04 9.78
CA GLU A 111 2.34 19.08 9.84
C GLU A 111 2.18 18.10 11.01
N ALA A 112 1.84 18.61 12.20
CA ALA A 112 1.59 17.78 13.38
C ALA A 112 0.38 16.83 13.19
N LYS A 113 -0.68 17.26 12.51
CA LYS A 113 -1.81 16.40 12.17
C LYS A 113 -1.42 15.31 11.17
N ALA A 114 -0.63 15.65 10.15
CA ALA A 114 -0.13 14.68 9.17
C ALA A 114 0.74 13.62 9.83
N GLU A 115 1.68 14.00 10.71
CA GLU A 115 2.50 13.05 11.45
C GLU A 115 1.70 12.13 12.37
N ARG A 116 0.74 12.66 13.12
CA ARG A 116 -0.13 11.84 13.98
C ARG A 116 -0.93 10.80 13.17
N ALA A 117 -1.43 11.20 12.01
CA ALA A 117 -2.13 10.28 11.11
C ALA A 117 -1.21 9.15 10.62
N LEU A 118 0.06 9.45 10.34
CA LEU A 118 1.07 8.47 9.95
C LEU A 118 1.49 7.56 11.11
N GLU A 119 1.62 8.10 12.32
CA GLU A 119 1.99 7.32 13.51
C GLU A 119 0.91 6.29 13.87
N ALA A 120 -0.36 6.67 13.80
CA ALA A 120 -1.48 5.76 14.02
C ALA A 120 -1.52 4.58 13.03
N LEU A 121 -0.97 4.72 11.83
CA LEU A 121 -0.90 3.64 10.84
C LEU A 121 0.25 2.66 11.12
N ARG A 122 1.34 3.12 11.71
CA ARG A 122 2.49 2.28 12.04
C ARG A 122 2.16 1.26 13.13
N THR A 123 1.32 1.61 14.09
CA THR A 123 0.88 0.69 15.16
C THR A 123 0.06 -0.49 14.63
N LEU A 124 -0.58 -0.35 13.46
CA LEU A 124 -1.34 -1.45 12.82
C LEU A 124 -0.44 -2.51 12.15
N SER A 125 0.84 -2.22 11.97
CA SER A 125 1.83 -3.09 11.30
C SER A 125 2.92 -3.59 12.24
N ALA A 126 2.72 -3.54 13.55
CA ALA A 126 3.70 -4.01 14.53
C ALA A 126 3.92 -5.53 14.40
N PRO A 127 5.17 -6.02 14.38
CA PRO A 127 5.45 -7.44 14.33
C PRO A 127 4.98 -8.13 15.61
N HIS A 128 4.67 -9.44 15.50
CA HIS A 128 4.23 -10.27 16.61
C HIS A 128 5.31 -11.30 16.96
N ALA A 129 5.32 -11.79 18.19
CA ALA A 129 6.21 -12.82 18.68
C ALA A 129 5.43 -13.89 19.45
N ASP A 130 5.82 -15.16 19.29
CA ASP A 130 5.29 -16.29 20.06
C ASP A 130 6.11 -16.44 21.34
N VAL A 131 5.51 -16.13 22.48
CA VAL A 131 6.18 -15.95 23.77
C VAL A 131 5.62 -16.90 24.82
N LEU A 132 6.51 -17.48 25.63
CA LEU A 132 6.11 -18.25 26.80
C LEU A 132 6.06 -17.36 28.03
N ARG A 133 4.89 -17.17 28.60
CA ARG A 133 4.66 -16.50 29.91
C ARG A 133 3.67 -17.28 30.76
N ASP A 134 3.89 -17.33 32.06
CA ASP A 134 3.04 -18.06 33.01
C ASP A 134 2.83 -19.54 32.62
N GLY A 135 3.79 -20.16 31.94
CA GLY A 135 3.70 -21.54 31.46
C GLY A 135 2.80 -21.74 30.24
N LYS A 136 2.33 -20.65 29.60
CA LYS A 136 1.48 -20.70 28.41
C LYS A 136 2.10 -19.94 27.24
N ARG A 137 2.00 -20.51 26.06
CA ARG A 137 2.37 -19.80 24.83
C ARG A 137 1.29 -18.79 24.45
N ALA A 138 1.71 -17.57 24.11
CA ALA A 138 0.83 -16.51 23.66
C ALA A 138 1.52 -15.68 22.58
N VAL A 139 0.75 -15.26 21.57
CA VAL A 139 1.22 -14.33 20.54
C VAL A 139 1.06 -12.91 21.06
N LEU A 140 2.15 -12.20 21.23
CA LEU A 140 2.20 -10.83 21.73
C LEU A 140 2.79 -9.89 20.68
N SER A 141 2.48 -8.59 20.78
CA SER A 141 3.23 -7.58 20.02
C SER A 141 4.71 -7.65 20.42
N ALA A 142 5.60 -7.64 19.43
CA ALA A 142 7.05 -7.62 19.67
C ALA A 142 7.48 -6.42 20.53
N GLU A 143 6.75 -5.32 20.52
CA GLU A 143 7.00 -4.13 21.34
C GLU A 143 6.88 -4.40 22.84
N ALA A 144 6.09 -5.43 23.24
CA ALA A 144 5.87 -5.81 24.63
C ALA A 144 6.91 -6.79 25.18
N LEU A 145 7.92 -7.16 24.39
CA LEU A 145 9.01 -8.04 24.82
C LEU A 145 9.95 -7.34 25.79
N VAL A 146 10.43 -8.11 26.75
CA VAL A 146 11.39 -7.64 27.76
C VAL A 146 12.53 -8.65 27.93
N PRO A 147 13.73 -8.22 28.37
CA PRO A 147 14.80 -9.15 28.68
C PRO A 147 14.35 -10.23 29.68
N GLY A 148 14.59 -11.51 29.35
CA GLY A 148 14.16 -12.68 30.10
C GLY A 148 12.89 -13.36 29.55
N ASP A 149 12.19 -12.81 28.59
CA ASP A 149 11.11 -13.53 27.86
C ASP A 149 11.67 -14.70 27.06
N VAL A 150 10.97 -15.82 27.03
CA VAL A 150 11.29 -16.96 26.16
C VAL A 150 10.46 -16.88 24.90
N VAL A 151 11.13 -16.82 23.75
CA VAL A 151 10.51 -16.64 22.42
C VAL A 151 10.73 -17.88 21.57
N TYR A 152 9.68 -18.37 20.93
CA TYR A 152 9.74 -19.43 19.94
C TYR A 152 9.83 -18.84 18.54
N ILE A 153 10.70 -19.42 17.72
CA ILE A 153 10.98 -18.95 16.36
C ILE A 153 11.02 -20.12 15.41
N ARG A 154 10.62 -19.89 14.17
CA ARG A 154 10.59 -20.88 13.08
C ARG A 154 10.94 -20.23 11.75
N ALA A 155 11.20 -21.05 10.75
CA ALA A 155 11.43 -20.57 9.39
C ALA A 155 10.30 -19.61 8.93
N GLY A 156 10.70 -18.44 8.43
CA GLY A 156 9.78 -17.36 8.00
C GLY A 156 9.52 -16.29 9.05
N ASP A 157 9.94 -16.49 10.29
CA ASP A 157 9.85 -15.46 11.33
C ASP A 157 10.98 -14.44 11.20
N VAL A 158 10.73 -13.22 11.67
CA VAL A 158 11.78 -12.23 11.95
C VAL A 158 12.07 -12.22 13.44
N VAL A 159 13.34 -12.26 13.78
CA VAL A 159 13.81 -12.23 15.17
C VAL A 159 13.37 -10.91 15.83
N PRO A 160 12.51 -10.95 16.86
CA PRO A 160 11.88 -9.74 17.39
C PRO A 160 12.76 -8.92 18.32
N ALA A 161 13.80 -9.54 18.89
CA ALA A 161 14.75 -8.95 19.82
C ALA A 161 16.06 -9.75 19.76
N ASP A 162 17.12 -9.32 20.42
CA ASP A 162 18.32 -10.16 20.49
C ASP A 162 18.07 -11.34 21.44
N LEU A 163 18.28 -12.57 20.95
CA LEU A 163 17.99 -13.81 21.65
C LEU A 163 19.25 -14.62 21.87
N ARG A 164 19.44 -15.19 23.09
CA ARG A 164 20.33 -16.32 23.35
C ARG A 164 19.54 -17.60 23.12
N LEU A 165 19.98 -18.46 22.19
CA LEU A 165 19.31 -19.72 21.92
C LEU A 165 19.34 -20.66 23.11
N LEU A 166 18.17 -21.22 23.40
CA LEU A 166 17.99 -22.31 24.40
C LEU A 166 17.92 -23.66 23.69
N GLU A 167 17.20 -23.70 22.56
CA GLU A 167 17.01 -24.89 21.72
C GLU A 167 17.13 -24.50 20.25
N SER A 168 17.64 -25.42 19.41
CA SER A 168 17.73 -25.21 17.98
C SER A 168 17.66 -26.52 17.20
N MET A 169 16.85 -26.59 16.13
CA MET A 169 16.74 -27.71 15.20
C MET A 169 16.95 -27.19 13.78
N HIS A 170 18.11 -27.52 13.19
CA HIS A 170 18.50 -27.10 11.83
C HIS A 170 18.28 -25.61 11.55
N LEU A 171 18.47 -24.75 12.58
CA LEU A 171 18.15 -23.34 12.54
C LEU A 171 19.17 -22.57 11.70
N GLN A 172 18.68 -21.75 10.74
CA GLN A 172 19.48 -20.85 9.91
C GLN A 172 18.88 -19.46 9.92
N ALA A 173 19.73 -18.44 10.08
CA ALA A 173 19.34 -17.04 10.09
C ALA A 173 20.04 -16.24 9.00
N GLU A 174 19.29 -15.34 8.34
CA GLU A 174 19.80 -14.37 7.37
C GLU A 174 20.31 -13.13 8.12
N GLU A 175 21.60 -13.02 8.25
CA GLU A 175 22.25 -11.93 9.01
C GLU A 175 22.96 -10.90 8.14
N SER A 176 22.63 -10.87 6.86
CA SER A 176 23.27 -9.98 5.86
C SER A 176 23.23 -8.49 6.24
N ALA A 177 22.20 -8.06 6.96
CA ALA A 177 22.08 -6.69 7.47
C ALA A 177 23.12 -6.33 8.55
N LEU A 178 23.65 -7.34 9.25
CA LEU A 178 24.65 -7.17 10.32
C LEU A 178 26.06 -7.55 9.87
N THR A 179 26.18 -8.59 9.04
CA THR A 179 27.47 -9.20 8.67
C THR A 179 27.93 -8.82 7.27
N GLY A 180 27.00 -8.36 6.41
CA GLY A 180 27.23 -8.13 4.98
C GLY A 180 27.27 -9.42 4.14
N GLU A 181 27.20 -10.60 4.76
CA GLU A 181 27.22 -11.87 4.05
C GLU A 181 25.82 -12.33 3.65
N SER A 182 25.64 -12.72 2.39
CA SER A 182 24.34 -13.11 1.84
C SER A 182 23.95 -14.57 2.11
N VAL A 183 24.87 -15.38 2.65
CA VAL A 183 24.62 -16.80 2.96
C VAL A 183 24.02 -16.92 4.36
N PRO A 184 22.93 -17.67 4.53
CA PRO A 184 22.35 -17.89 5.85
C PRO A 184 23.34 -18.55 6.82
N SER A 185 23.42 -18.03 8.03
CA SER A 185 24.30 -18.52 9.11
C SER A 185 23.59 -19.63 9.88
N GLY A 186 24.25 -20.81 9.98
CA GLY A 186 23.77 -21.91 10.82
C GLY A 186 23.90 -21.58 12.31
N LYS A 187 22.83 -21.78 13.08
CA LYS A 187 22.73 -21.44 14.52
C LYS A 187 22.61 -22.69 15.38
N SER A 188 23.27 -22.68 16.54
CA SER A 188 23.29 -23.81 17.48
C SER A 188 23.22 -23.34 18.93
N ALA A 189 22.24 -23.82 19.67
CA ALA A 189 22.05 -23.50 21.08
C ALA A 189 23.25 -23.96 21.96
N ASN A 190 23.92 -25.08 21.59
CA ASN A 190 25.03 -25.66 22.31
C ASN A 190 26.38 -24.99 22.04
N ALA A 191 26.46 -24.09 21.07
CA ALA A 191 27.70 -23.37 20.81
C ALA A 191 27.98 -22.38 21.96
N VAL A 192 29.23 -22.30 22.37
CA VAL A 192 29.72 -21.27 23.29
C VAL A 192 30.80 -20.51 22.53
N CYS A 193 30.68 -19.19 22.50
CA CYS A 193 31.60 -18.34 21.78
C CYS A 193 32.58 -17.68 22.74
N ASP A 194 33.78 -17.35 22.28
CA ASP A 194 34.75 -16.57 23.07
C ASP A 194 34.24 -15.17 23.36
N GLU A 195 34.69 -14.59 24.46
CA GLU A 195 34.32 -13.22 24.82
C GLU A 195 34.74 -12.14 23.83
N THR A 196 35.63 -12.45 22.91
CA THR A 196 36.14 -11.55 21.85
C THR A 196 35.42 -11.71 20.52
N CYS A 197 34.49 -12.69 20.40
CA CYS A 197 33.78 -13.00 19.16
C CYS A 197 32.96 -11.81 18.64
N GLY A 198 33.12 -11.50 17.34
CA GLY A 198 32.28 -10.55 16.62
C GLY A 198 30.84 -11.04 16.47
N ALA A 199 29.90 -10.14 16.15
CA ALA A 199 28.49 -10.49 16.02
C ALA A 199 28.26 -11.61 14.97
N ALA A 200 28.98 -11.60 13.85
CA ALA A 200 28.90 -12.63 12.80
C ALA A 200 29.29 -14.06 13.24
N GLU A 201 30.13 -14.18 14.26
CA GLU A 201 30.66 -15.46 14.76
C GLU A 201 29.80 -16.07 15.87
N ARG A 202 28.83 -15.32 16.41
CA ARG A 202 28.01 -15.76 17.54
C ARG A 202 26.92 -16.73 17.10
N LYS A 203 27.29 -18.02 16.94
CA LYS A 203 26.37 -19.08 16.46
C LYS A 203 25.23 -19.39 17.42
N ASN A 204 25.32 -18.98 18.65
CA ASN A 204 24.33 -19.23 19.72
C ASN A 204 23.40 -18.02 19.98
N MET A 205 23.56 -16.97 19.21
CA MET A 205 22.73 -15.77 19.30
C MET A 205 21.91 -15.57 18.02
N LEU A 206 20.74 -14.96 18.17
CA LEU A 206 19.96 -14.40 17.08
C LEU A 206 19.78 -12.92 17.32
N PHE A 207 19.80 -12.14 16.24
CA PHE A 207 19.79 -10.68 16.32
C PHE A 207 18.49 -10.10 15.82
N SER A 208 18.01 -9.08 16.50
CA SER A 208 16.78 -8.36 16.15
C SER A 208 16.77 -7.92 14.69
N GLY A 209 15.65 -8.16 14.00
CA GLY A 209 15.45 -7.76 12.60
C GLY A 209 16.00 -8.72 11.55
N THR A 210 16.70 -9.81 11.96
CA THR A 210 17.17 -10.85 11.05
C THR A 210 16.06 -11.86 10.74
N GLY A 211 16.05 -12.43 9.52
CA GLY A 211 15.05 -13.42 9.11
C GLY A 211 15.51 -14.85 9.38
N ILE A 212 14.59 -15.73 9.75
CA ILE A 212 14.85 -17.16 9.88
C ILE A 212 14.56 -17.84 8.54
N SER A 213 15.60 -18.35 7.88
CA SER A 213 15.47 -19.01 6.57
C SER A 213 15.10 -20.48 6.66
N ALA A 214 15.53 -21.19 7.71
CA ALA A 214 15.24 -22.61 7.90
C ALA A 214 15.25 -23.00 9.39
N GLY A 215 14.57 -24.11 9.71
CA GLY A 215 14.56 -24.71 11.04
C GLY A 215 13.65 -24.02 12.04
N GLN A 216 13.81 -24.38 13.29
CA GLN A 216 13.07 -23.81 14.43
C GLN A 216 13.91 -23.83 15.71
N GLY A 217 13.53 -23.01 16.69
CA GLY A 217 14.20 -22.97 17.95
C GLY A 217 13.46 -22.15 19.01
N ALA A 218 14.02 -22.13 20.22
CA ALA A 218 13.59 -21.27 21.30
C ALA A 218 14.79 -20.47 21.84
N GLY A 219 14.57 -19.20 22.16
CA GLY A 219 15.60 -18.33 22.70
C GLY A 219 15.07 -17.42 23.80
N ILE A 220 15.95 -17.01 24.68
CA ILE A 220 15.64 -16.05 25.72
C ILE A 220 16.08 -14.64 25.30
N VAL A 221 15.22 -13.66 25.48
CA VAL A 221 15.49 -12.25 25.16
C VAL A 221 16.61 -11.72 26.05
N THR A 222 17.68 -11.25 25.43
CA THR A 222 18.87 -10.68 26.12
C THR A 222 18.89 -9.16 26.03
N ALA A 223 18.47 -8.58 24.91
CA ALA A 223 18.41 -7.14 24.70
C ALA A 223 17.20 -6.76 23.85
N THR A 224 16.67 -5.56 24.10
CA THR A 224 15.47 -5.01 23.43
C THR A 224 15.74 -3.59 22.93
N GLY A 225 15.06 -3.17 21.88
CA GLY A 225 15.08 -1.82 21.34
C GLY A 225 16.48 -1.31 20.99
N MET A 226 16.84 -0.14 21.50
CA MET A 226 18.15 0.49 21.25
C MET A 226 19.34 -0.26 21.87
N GLN A 227 19.10 -1.26 22.75
CA GLN A 227 20.16 -2.07 23.34
C GLN A 227 20.52 -3.29 22.49
N THR A 228 19.73 -3.64 21.46
CA THR A 228 20.04 -4.69 20.49
C THR A 228 21.23 -4.31 19.61
N GLU A 229 21.89 -5.31 18.99
CA GLU A 229 22.98 -5.01 18.03
C GLU A 229 22.47 -4.10 16.88
N MET A 230 21.27 -4.36 16.37
CA MET A 230 20.63 -3.49 15.38
C MET A 230 20.35 -2.08 15.93
N GLY A 231 19.96 -1.99 17.19
CA GLY A 231 19.76 -0.72 17.89
C GLY A 231 21.03 0.10 18.02
N ARG A 232 22.18 -0.56 18.30
CA ARG A 232 23.49 0.09 18.34
C ARG A 232 23.91 0.63 16.98
N ILE A 233 23.68 -0.14 15.90
CA ILE A 233 23.91 0.30 14.52
C ILE A 233 23.03 1.52 14.19
N ALA A 234 21.76 1.43 14.53
CA ALA A 234 20.81 2.54 14.31
C ALA A 234 21.24 3.81 15.07
N ALA A 235 21.78 3.68 16.28
CA ALA A 235 22.31 4.81 17.05
C ALA A 235 23.57 5.44 16.41
N MET A 236 24.41 4.64 15.75
CA MET A 236 25.60 5.13 15.03
C MET A 236 25.27 5.83 13.71
N LEU A 237 24.19 5.40 13.04
CA LEU A 237 23.76 5.99 11.76
C LEU A 237 23.08 7.36 11.91
N GLY A 238 22.70 7.72 13.14
CA GLY A 238 22.05 9.01 13.43
C GLY A 238 20.61 9.11 12.90
N ASP A 239 20.07 10.32 12.98
CA ASP A 239 18.73 10.64 12.43
C ASP A 239 18.83 10.82 10.90
N GLU A 240 18.96 9.74 10.13
CA GLU A 240 18.70 9.82 8.69
C GLU A 240 17.22 10.11 8.47
N GLU A 241 16.92 11.27 7.90
CA GLU A 241 15.57 11.64 7.49
C GLU A 241 15.01 10.60 6.51
N THR A 242 13.78 10.16 6.73
CA THR A 242 13.10 9.26 5.77
C THR A 242 13.09 9.92 4.38
N PRO A 243 13.54 9.23 3.33
CA PRO A 243 13.64 9.82 2.01
C PRO A 243 12.27 10.34 1.53
N ASP A 244 12.30 11.54 0.95
CA ASP A 244 11.11 12.18 0.40
C ASP A 244 10.45 11.32 -0.69
N THR A 245 9.12 11.33 -0.77
CA THR A 245 8.39 10.63 -1.83
C THR A 245 8.74 11.18 -3.21
N PRO A 246 8.67 10.39 -4.30
CA PRO A 246 8.91 10.87 -5.67
C PRO A 246 8.06 12.10 -6.01
N LEU A 247 6.80 12.12 -5.59
CA LEU A 247 5.90 13.26 -5.77
C LEU A 247 6.39 14.50 -5.01
N LYS A 248 6.82 14.34 -3.75
CA LYS A 248 7.34 15.44 -2.94
C LYS A 248 8.61 16.05 -3.55
N LEU A 249 9.50 15.19 -4.08
CA LEU A 249 10.69 15.65 -4.82
C LEU A 249 10.32 16.40 -6.10
N ARG A 250 9.32 15.89 -6.86
CA ARG A 250 8.83 16.59 -8.07
C ARG A 250 8.20 17.93 -7.73
N LEU A 251 7.35 17.98 -6.70
CA LEU A 251 6.72 19.21 -6.23
C LEU A 251 7.76 20.22 -5.78
N ARG A 252 8.79 19.79 -5.04
CA ARG A 252 9.89 20.65 -4.62
C ARG A 252 10.68 21.23 -5.81
N ARG A 253 10.94 20.41 -6.86
CA ARG A 253 11.57 20.90 -8.10
C ARG A 253 10.68 21.89 -8.84
N THR A 254 9.38 21.60 -8.94
CA THR A 254 8.40 22.49 -9.57
C THR A 254 8.29 23.81 -8.79
N GLY A 255 8.21 23.74 -7.46
CA GLY A 255 8.19 24.91 -6.60
C GLY A 255 9.43 25.80 -6.77
N LYS A 256 10.64 25.20 -6.86
CA LYS A 256 11.87 25.94 -7.16
C LYS A 256 11.82 26.63 -8.53
N LEU A 257 11.30 25.93 -9.55
CA LEU A 257 11.19 26.49 -10.90
C LEU A 257 10.21 27.68 -10.93
N ILE A 258 9.06 27.53 -10.29
CA ILE A 258 8.07 28.60 -10.16
C ILE A 258 8.66 29.77 -9.37
N GLY A 259 9.30 29.53 -8.24
CA GLY A 259 9.95 30.55 -7.44
C GLY A 259 11.02 31.33 -8.23
N LEU A 260 11.85 30.64 -9.02
CA LEU A 260 12.85 31.28 -9.88
C LEU A 260 12.21 32.13 -10.97
N LEU A 261 11.12 31.63 -11.59
CA LEU A 261 10.37 32.36 -12.61
C LEU A 261 9.73 33.63 -12.02
N VAL A 262 9.17 33.54 -10.83
CA VAL A 262 8.59 34.68 -10.12
C VAL A 262 9.64 35.71 -9.74
N LEU A 263 10.80 35.26 -9.22
CA LEU A 263 11.93 36.17 -8.96
C LEU A 263 12.40 36.90 -10.24
N GLY A 264 12.39 36.20 -11.37
CA GLY A 264 12.67 36.80 -12.67
C GLY A 264 11.64 37.88 -13.05
N ILE A 265 10.35 37.58 -12.85
CA ILE A 265 9.27 38.55 -13.09
C ILE A 265 9.36 39.74 -12.14
N CYS A 266 9.64 39.51 -10.86
CA CYS A 266 9.85 40.58 -9.88
C CYS A 266 11.03 41.48 -10.28
N ALA A 267 12.14 40.90 -10.72
CA ALA A 267 13.32 41.66 -11.19
C ALA A 267 12.96 42.49 -12.43
N VAL A 268 12.21 41.95 -13.37
CA VAL A 268 11.78 42.67 -14.58
C VAL A 268 10.86 43.84 -14.20
N ILE A 269 9.89 43.61 -13.33
CA ILE A 269 8.98 44.66 -12.84
C ILE A 269 9.77 45.77 -12.13
N PHE A 270 10.69 45.40 -11.26
CA PHE A 270 11.55 46.35 -10.55
C PHE A 270 12.38 47.19 -11.52
N LEU A 271 13.01 46.58 -12.52
CA LEU A 271 13.75 47.29 -13.57
C LEU A 271 12.84 48.22 -14.41
N ILE A 272 11.65 47.76 -14.79
CA ILE A 272 10.71 48.60 -15.53
C ILE A 272 10.27 49.82 -14.66
N GLY A 273 10.02 49.58 -13.38
CA GLY A 273 9.68 50.66 -12.45
C GLY A 273 10.77 51.69 -12.28
N LEU A 274 12.03 51.27 -12.18
CA LEU A 274 13.18 52.18 -12.17
C LEU A 274 13.29 53.03 -13.46
N ILE A 275 13.05 52.41 -14.62
CA ILE A 275 13.03 53.12 -15.90
C ILE A 275 11.85 54.13 -15.94
N GLN A 276 10.75 53.81 -15.33
CA GLN A 276 9.54 54.67 -15.25
C GLN A 276 9.67 55.77 -14.18
N LYS A 277 10.81 55.79 -13.43
CA LYS A 277 11.06 56.73 -12.32
C LYS A 277 10.02 56.65 -11.22
N THR A 278 9.44 55.47 -10.99
CA THR A 278 8.56 55.21 -9.84
C THR A 278 9.43 55.10 -8.59
N GLU A 279 8.89 55.46 -7.43
CA GLU A 279 9.62 55.39 -6.17
C GLU A 279 10.11 53.95 -5.91
N PRO A 280 11.42 53.78 -5.61
CA PRO A 280 12.02 52.42 -5.45
C PRO A 280 11.31 51.60 -4.36
N LEU A 281 10.76 52.24 -3.33
CA LEU A 281 10.05 51.59 -2.26
C LEU A 281 8.72 51.02 -2.75
N GLU A 282 7.94 51.78 -3.52
CA GLU A 282 6.67 51.32 -4.09
C GLU A 282 6.95 50.10 -5.00
N MET A 283 7.97 50.15 -5.81
CA MET A 283 8.41 49.02 -6.64
C MET A 283 8.83 47.78 -5.84
N PHE A 284 9.50 47.99 -4.72
CA PHE A 284 9.87 46.91 -3.83
C PHE A 284 8.64 46.26 -3.22
N MET A 285 7.67 47.05 -2.75
CA MET A 285 6.41 46.55 -2.19
C MET A 285 5.55 45.80 -3.21
N ILE A 286 5.46 46.29 -4.45
CA ILE A 286 4.79 45.58 -5.55
C ILE A 286 5.49 44.24 -5.86
N SER A 287 6.81 44.24 -5.90
CA SER A 287 7.60 43.01 -6.17
C SER A 287 7.41 41.98 -5.05
N ILE A 288 7.33 42.41 -3.79
CA ILE A 288 7.06 41.52 -2.66
C ILE A 288 5.62 40.98 -2.75
N SER A 289 4.64 41.83 -3.05
CA SER A 289 3.24 41.41 -3.22
C SER A 289 3.13 40.32 -4.28
N LEU A 290 3.83 40.49 -5.39
CA LEU A 290 3.89 39.50 -6.47
C LEU A 290 4.58 38.21 -6.03
N ALA A 291 5.68 38.30 -5.29
CA ALA A 291 6.40 37.14 -4.79
C ALA A 291 5.52 36.31 -3.83
N VAL A 292 4.77 36.99 -2.97
CA VAL A 292 3.80 36.36 -2.03
C VAL A 292 2.66 35.68 -2.79
N ALA A 293 2.06 36.38 -3.77
CA ALA A 293 0.95 35.84 -4.58
C ALA A 293 1.34 34.57 -5.36
N ALA A 294 2.59 34.43 -5.70
CA ALA A 294 3.05 33.38 -6.61
C ALA A 294 3.26 32.01 -5.97
N ILE A 295 3.24 31.88 -4.64
CA ILE A 295 3.68 30.66 -3.96
C ILE A 295 2.53 29.97 -3.26
N PRO A 296 2.25 28.74 -3.67
CA PRO A 296 1.23 27.92 -3.01
C PRO A 296 1.79 27.34 -1.70
N GLU A 297 1.78 28.10 -0.63
CA GLU A 297 2.36 27.73 0.67
C GLU A 297 1.71 26.46 1.26
N GLY A 298 0.40 26.27 1.04
CA GLY A 298 -0.33 25.09 1.54
C GLY A 298 -0.09 23.78 0.79
N LEU A 299 0.53 23.78 -0.40
CA LEU A 299 0.59 22.62 -1.26
C LEU A 299 1.31 21.39 -0.67
N PRO A 300 2.51 21.49 -0.07
CA PRO A 300 3.19 20.32 0.51
C PRO A 300 2.40 19.71 1.68
N ALA A 301 1.82 20.54 2.52
CA ALA A 301 1.03 20.09 3.67
C ALA A 301 -0.27 19.40 3.21
N VAL A 302 -0.98 19.97 2.26
CA VAL A 302 -2.21 19.38 1.69
C VAL A 302 -1.92 18.04 1.05
N VAL A 303 -0.86 17.90 0.25
CA VAL A 303 -0.48 16.62 -0.36
C VAL A 303 -0.20 15.55 0.69
N THR A 304 0.53 15.89 1.75
CA THR A 304 0.81 14.95 2.85
C THR A 304 -0.47 14.50 3.56
N ILE A 305 -1.40 15.40 3.82
CA ILE A 305 -2.69 15.09 4.44
C ILE A 305 -3.53 14.20 3.51
N VAL A 306 -3.57 14.49 2.22
CA VAL A 306 -4.31 13.69 1.22
C VAL A 306 -3.76 12.27 1.13
N LEU A 307 -2.43 12.10 1.14
CA LEU A 307 -1.80 10.78 1.19
C LEU A 307 -2.16 10.04 2.48
N ALA A 308 -2.10 10.69 3.64
CA ALA A 308 -2.45 10.08 4.92
C ALA A 308 -3.92 9.64 4.97
N LEU A 309 -4.85 10.45 4.44
CA LEU A 309 -6.27 10.09 4.31
C LEU A 309 -6.45 8.91 3.34
N GLY A 310 -5.68 8.86 2.27
CA GLY A 310 -5.65 7.73 1.33
C GLY A 310 -5.25 6.43 2.00
N VAL A 311 -4.14 6.44 2.74
CA VAL A 311 -3.65 5.29 3.51
C VAL A 311 -4.71 4.80 4.52
N ARG A 312 -5.36 5.73 5.24
CA ARG A 312 -6.44 5.37 6.16
C ARG A 312 -7.61 4.67 5.45
N ARG A 313 -7.99 5.13 4.25
CA ARG A 313 -9.04 4.47 3.45
C ARG A 313 -8.62 3.09 2.95
N MET A 314 -7.35 2.93 2.55
CA MET A 314 -6.79 1.64 2.15
C MET A 314 -6.76 0.66 3.33
N ALA A 315 -6.35 1.10 4.51
CA ALA A 315 -6.36 0.29 5.73
C ALA A 315 -7.78 -0.17 6.10
N ALA A 316 -8.77 0.71 6.00
CA ALA A 316 -10.19 0.34 6.20
C ALA A 316 -10.68 -0.71 5.18
N LYS A 317 -10.02 -0.83 4.03
CA LYS A 317 -10.25 -1.85 2.99
C LYS A 317 -9.27 -3.02 3.08
N ARG A 318 -8.65 -3.25 4.23
CA ARG A 318 -7.75 -4.37 4.53
C ARG A 318 -6.40 -4.34 3.81
N ALA A 319 -6.00 -3.19 3.25
CA ALA A 319 -4.69 -2.96 2.66
C ALA A 319 -3.88 -2.01 3.56
N ILE A 320 -2.95 -2.55 4.34
CA ILE A 320 -2.08 -1.77 5.23
C ILE A 320 -0.86 -1.31 4.44
N ILE A 321 -0.71 -0.02 4.26
CA ILE A 321 0.44 0.59 3.60
C ILE A 321 1.55 0.85 4.63
N ARG A 322 2.75 0.39 4.34
CA ARG A 322 3.94 0.58 5.19
C ARG A 322 4.78 1.79 4.78
N HIS A 323 4.83 2.07 3.49
CA HIS A 323 5.58 3.20 2.93
C HIS A 323 4.65 4.12 2.13
N LEU A 324 4.61 5.40 2.46
CA LEU A 324 3.73 6.39 1.81
C LEU A 324 3.88 6.46 0.27
N PRO A 325 5.10 6.36 -0.29
CA PRO A 325 5.27 6.37 -1.74
C PRO A 325 4.46 5.29 -2.47
N ALA A 326 4.19 4.16 -1.81
CA ALA A 326 3.42 3.06 -2.40
C ALA A 326 2.00 3.48 -2.81
N VAL A 327 1.38 4.45 -2.12
CA VAL A 327 0.03 4.96 -2.47
C VAL A 327 0.02 5.59 -3.86
N GLU A 328 1.04 6.39 -4.17
CA GLU A 328 1.21 7.04 -5.47
C GLU A 328 1.49 5.99 -6.55
N THR A 329 2.42 5.08 -6.25
CA THR A 329 2.86 4.03 -7.18
C THR A 329 1.73 3.08 -7.52
N LEU A 330 0.88 2.70 -6.53
CA LEU A 330 -0.34 1.90 -6.73
C LEU A 330 -1.28 2.53 -7.77
N GLY A 331 -1.46 3.84 -7.71
CA GLY A 331 -2.30 4.56 -8.68
C GLY A 331 -1.80 4.48 -10.13
N SER A 332 -0.51 4.24 -10.31
CA SER A 332 0.17 4.14 -11.60
C SER A 332 0.48 2.69 -12.01
N CYS A 333 0.01 1.69 -11.26
CA CYS A 333 0.29 0.28 -11.50
C CYS A 333 -0.20 -0.17 -12.89
N GLU A 334 0.71 -0.83 -13.65
CA GLU A 334 0.47 -1.32 -15.01
C GLU A 334 0.47 -2.85 -15.08
N VAL A 335 1.23 -3.51 -14.19
CA VAL A 335 1.35 -4.97 -14.12
C VAL A 335 1.19 -5.41 -12.68
N ILE A 336 0.35 -6.43 -12.44
CA ILE A 336 0.25 -7.09 -11.14
C ILE A 336 0.70 -8.53 -11.31
N CYS A 337 1.89 -8.85 -10.82
CA CYS A 337 2.42 -10.20 -10.73
C CYS A 337 1.92 -10.84 -9.44
N SER A 338 1.11 -11.88 -9.55
CA SER A 338 0.53 -12.57 -8.40
C SER A 338 1.03 -13.98 -8.30
N ASP A 339 1.45 -14.39 -7.09
CA ASP A 339 1.52 -15.80 -6.77
C ASP A 339 0.13 -16.42 -6.86
N LYS A 340 0.03 -17.68 -7.25
CA LYS A 340 -1.23 -18.40 -7.35
C LYS A 340 -1.78 -18.73 -5.97
N THR A 341 -0.95 -19.43 -5.16
CA THR A 341 -1.39 -20.08 -3.93
C THR A 341 -1.64 -19.05 -2.83
N GLY A 342 -2.76 -19.16 -2.16
CA GLY A 342 -3.13 -18.27 -1.05
C GLY A 342 -3.53 -16.84 -1.45
N THR A 343 -3.23 -16.41 -2.69
CA THR A 343 -3.57 -15.07 -3.21
C THR A 343 -4.74 -15.12 -4.19
N LEU A 344 -4.57 -15.82 -5.30
CA LEU A 344 -5.62 -16.04 -6.31
C LEU A 344 -6.52 -17.21 -5.93
N THR A 345 -6.00 -18.17 -5.16
CA THR A 345 -6.71 -19.34 -4.64
C THR A 345 -6.90 -19.23 -3.13
N GLN A 346 -7.74 -20.13 -2.58
CA GLN A 346 -8.11 -20.09 -1.17
C GLN A 346 -7.03 -20.65 -0.23
N ASN A 347 -6.00 -21.30 -0.76
CA ASN A 347 -5.01 -22.10 -0.01
C ASN A 347 -5.68 -23.19 0.86
N LYS A 348 -6.76 -23.76 0.33
CA LYS A 348 -7.52 -24.81 0.99
C LYS A 348 -7.87 -25.87 -0.05
N MET A 349 -7.23 -27.03 0.05
CA MET A 349 -7.59 -28.17 -0.79
C MET A 349 -9.07 -28.53 -0.58
N THR A 350 -9.75 -28.82 -1.67
CA THR A 350 -11.17 -29.18 -1.68
C THR A 350 -11.42 -30.33 -2.64
N VAL A 351 -12.25 -31.30 -2.24
CA VAL A 351 -12.70 -32.37 -3.14
C VAL A 351 -13.75 -31.82 -4.10
N VAL A 352 -13.44 -31.82 -5.40
CA VAL A 352 -14.33 -31.26 -6.43
C VAL A 352 -14.94 -32.31 -7.35
N ARG A 353 -14.28 -33.46 -7.52
CA ARG A 353 -14.72 -34.50 -8.44
C ARG A 353 -14.41 -35.88 -7.91
N CYS A 354 -15.36 -36.81 -7.99
CA CYS A 354 -15.16 -38.23 -7.69
C CYS A 354 -15.55 -39.05 -8.89
N ALA A 355 -14.73 -40.04 -9.27
CA ALA A 355 -14.99 -40.87 -10.44
C ALA A 355 -14.68 -42.35 -10.17
N GLY A 356 -15.56 -43.23 -10.63
CA GLY A 356 -15.42 -44.69 -10.58
C GLY A 356 -15.35 -45.33 -11.97
N ALA A 357 -15.43 -46.66 -12.04
CA ALA A 357 -15.41 -47.38 -13.29
C ALA A 357 -16.60 -47.07 -14.22
N ALA A 358 -17.80 -46.86 -13.63
CA ALA A 358 -19.02 -46.53 -14.36
C ALA A 358 -19.15 -45.06 -14.82
N GLY A 359 -18.29 -44.18 -14.32
CA GLY A 359 -18.39 -42.76 -14.61
C GLY A 359 -18.16 -41.88 -13.41
N GLU A 360 -18.77 -40.71 -13.37
CA GLU A 360 -18.74 -39.82 -12.19
C GLU A 360 -19.58 -40.44 -11.06
N LEU A 361 -19.01 -40.39 -9.82
CA LEU A 361 -19.69 -40.89 -8.64
C LEU A 361 -20.48 -39.77 -7.97
N ASN A 362 -21.73 -40.03 -7.69
CA ASN A 362 -22.66 -39.13 -7.02
C ASN A 362 -23.41 -39.87 -5.88
N GLY A 363 -23.93 -39.12 -4.92
CA GLY A 363 -24.73 -39.70 -3.82
C GLY A 363 -23.98 -40.74 -3.02
N GLN A 364 -24.61 -41.89 -2.79
CA GLN A 364 -24.10 -42.96 -1.92
C GLN A 364 -22.71 -43.52 -2.35
N ASP A 365 -22.46 -43.66 -3.65
CA ASP A 365 -21.19 -44.19 -4.14
C ASP A 365 -20.03 -43.21 -3.90
N ARG A 366 -20.29 -41.90 -4.04
CA ARG A 366 -19.37 -40.87 -3.68
C ARG A 366 -19.06 -40.88 -2.18
N ASP A 367 -20.12 -40.96 -1.36
CA ASP A 367 -19.98 -40.95 0.11
C ASP A 367 -19.24 -42.19 0.62
N ALA A 368 -19.47 -43.34 0.00
CA ALA A 368 -18.74 -44.58 0.29
C ALA A 368 -17.24 -44.47 -0.02
N LEU A 369 -16.87 -43.90 -1.19
CA LEU A 369 -15.49 -43.64 -1.59
C LEU A 369 -14.82 -42.68 -0.62
N LEU A 370 -15.44 -41.54 -0.31
CA LEU A 370 -14.91 -40.52 0.58
C LEU A 370 -14.77 -41.01 2.03
N SER A 371 -15.75 -41.77 2.54
CA SER A 371 -15.69 -42.36 3.87
C SER A 371 -14.57 -43.38 3.98
N ALA A 372 -14.34 -44.21 2.97
CA ALA A 372 -13.22 -45.16 2.95
C ALA A 372 -11.89 -44.41 2.93
N ALA A 373 -11.76 -43.40 2.06
CA ALA A 373 -10.52 -42.59 1.97
C ALA A 373 -10.24 -41.78 3.25
N ALA A 374 -11.30 -41.27 3.93
CA ALA A 374 -11.20 -40.56 5.20
C ALA A 374 -10.76 -41.48 6.36
N LEU A 375 -11.22 -42.72 6.38
CA LEU A 375 -10.78 -43.71 7.36
C LEU A 375 -9.29 -44.05 7.22
N CYS A 376 -8.70 -43.91 6.03
CA CYS A 376 -7.30 -44.09 5.77
C CYS A 376 -6.58 -42.72 5.86
N THR A 377 -6.44 -42.19 7.06
CA THR A 377 -5.85 -40.86 7.29
C THR A 377 -5.05 -40.79 8.59
N SER A 378 -4.12 -39.84 8.66
CA SER A 378 -3.44 -39.43 9.89
C SER A 378 -4.05 -38.18 10.53
N VAL A 379 -5.12 -37.64 9.95
CA VAL A 379 -5.81 -36.43 10.47
C VAL A 379 -6.41 -36.68 11.84
N GLU A 380 -6.22 -35.72 12.72
CA GLU A 380 -6.79 -35.64 14.07
C GLU A 380 -7.65 -34.37 14.22
N GLY A 381 -8.59 -34.38 15.16
CA GLY A 381 -9.43 -33.24 15.48
C GLY A 381 -10.92 -33.48 15.21
N SER A 382 -11.73 -32.47 15.53
CA SER A 382 -13.18 -32.41 15.29
C SER A 382 -13.50 -31.68 13.99
N ASP A 383 -14.76 -31.73 13.56
CA ASP A 383 -15.25 -31.05 12.36
C ASP A 383 -14.92 -29.53 12.33
N GLU A 384 -14.78 -28.91 13.51
CA GLU A 384 -14.43 -27.49 13.60
C GLU A 384 -12.92 -27.22 13.41
N LYS A 385 -12.04 -28.17 13.75
CA LYS A 385 -10.59 -28.00 13.67
C LYS A 385 -9.86 -29.31 13.37
N LEU A 386 -9.63 -29.54 12.08
CA LEU A 386 -8.85 -30.66 11.57
C LEU A 386 -7.36 -30.31 11.54
N LEU A 387 -6.52 -31.22 12.02
CA LEU A 387 -5.06 -31.12 12.03
C LEU A 387 -4.47 -32.27 11.23
N GLY A 388 -3.70 -31.95 10.18
CA GLY A 388 -3.09 -32.95 9.29
C GLY A 388 -2.67 -32.37 7.94
N ASP A 389 -2.26 -33.24 7.02
CA ASP A 389 -1.93 -32.85 5.66
C ASP A 389 -3.15 -32.19 4.95
N PRO A 390 -2.96 -31.09 4.20
CA PRO A 390 -4.04 -30.39 3.50
C PRO A 390 -4.89 -31.27 2.56
N THR A 391 -4.28 -32.27 1.94
CA THR A 391 -4.96 -33.21 1.04
C THR A 391 -5.86 -34.16 1.84
N GLU A 392 -5.37 -34.62 2.99
CA GLU A 392 -6.11 -35.51 3.89
C GLU A 392 -7.26 -34.78 4.58
N THR A 393 -6.99 -33.56 5.10
CA THR A 393 -8.03 -32.71 5.71
C THR A 393 -9.14 -32.37 4.74
N ALA A 394 -8.83 -32.19 3.44
CA ALA A 394 -9.84 -31.96 2.40
C ALA A 394 -10.78 -33.15 2.20
N ILE A 395 -10.26 -34.38 2.24
CA ILE A 395 -11.06 -35.60 2.11
C ILE A 395 -11.93 -35.76 3.34
N VAL A 396 -11.38 -35.56 4.53
CA VAL A 396 -12.10 -35.65 5.80
C VAL A 396 -13.22 -34.61 5.86
N ALA A 397 -12.94 -33.36 5.48
CA ALA A 397 -13.92 -32.27 5.44
C ALA A 397 -15.04 -32.48 4.40
N ALA A 398 -14.84 -33.36 3.41
CA ALA A 398 -15.86 -33.70 2.42
C ALA A 398 -16.83 -34.80 2.88
N VAL A 399 -16.62 -35.37 4.07
CA VAL A 399 -17.45 -36.40 4.68
C VAL A 399 -18.43 -35.76 5.66
N SER A 400 -19.71 -36.09 5.59
CA SER A 400 -20.79 -35.45 6.34
C SER A 400 -20.82 -35.79 7.85
N ASP A 401 -20.15 -36.82 8.31
CA ASP A 401 -20.19 -37.28 9.70
C ASP A 401 -18.85 -37.89 10.13
N TRP A 402 -17.82 -37.04 10.13
CA TRP A 402 -16.47 -37.48 10.47
C TRP A 402 -16.33 -37.96 11.93
N GLU A 403 -16.95 -37.26 12.87
CA GLU A 403 -16.86 -37.63 14.28
C GLU A 403 -17.39 -39.03 14.56
N ARG A 404 -18.46 -39.43 13.86
CA ARG A 404 -19.02 -40.78 13.96
C ARG A 404 -18.07 -41.83 13.36
N LEU A 405 -17.51 -41.54 12.17
CA LEU A 405 -16.55 -42.45 11.51
C LEU A 405 -15.28 -42.61 12.34
N GLN A 406 -14.80 -41.52 12.96
CA GLN A 406 -13.62 -41.54 13.82
C GLN A 406 -13.80 -42.42 15.06
N LYS A 407 -14.98 -42.39 15.69
CA LYS A 407 -15.32 -43.25 16.83
C LYS A 407 -15.38 -44.75 16.47
N GLN A 408 -15.72 -45.08 15.24
CA GLN A 408 -15.75 -46.46 14.74
C GLN A 408 -14.37 -46.96 14.26
N ARG A 409 -13.37 -46.07 14.19
CA ARG A 409 -12.03 -46.37 13.66
C ARG A 409 -11.16 -47.06 14.70
N VAL A 410 -11.25 -48.38 14.81
CA VAL A 410 -10.32 -49.18 15.62
C VAL A 410 -9.14 -49.61 14.75
N LYS A 411 -8.04 -48.84 14.80
CA LYS A 411 -6.83 -49.07 14.02
C LYS A 411 -6.11 -50.32 14.56
N ALA A 412 -5.82 -51.30 13.72
CA ALA A 412 -5.01 -52.49 14.03
C ALA A 412 -3.57 -52.32 13.55
N ALA A 413 -3.35 -51.77 12.36
CA ALA A 413 -2.06 -51.48 11.79
C ALA A 413 -2.10 -50.29 10.82
N GLU A 414 -0.95 -49.70 10.59
CA GLU A 414 -0.80 -48.60 9.63
C GLU A 414 0.54 -48.72 8.89
N VAL A 415 0.48 -48.53 7.58
CA VAL A 415 1.67 -48.38 6.75
C VAL A 415 1.65 -46.93 6.27
N PRO A 416 2.53 -46.07 6.81
CA PRO A 416 2.49 -44.64 6.56
C PRO A 416 2.83 -44.28 5.12
N PHE A 417 2.43 -43.07 4.69
CA PHE A 417 2.80 -42.56 3.38
C PHE A 417 4.31 -42.30 3.30
N THR A 418 4.91 -42.74 2.19
CA THR A 418 6.27 -42.34 1.81
C THR A 418 6.28 -41.86 0.34
N ALA A 419 7.20 -40.97 0.01
CA ALA A 419 7.31 -40.42 -1.35
C ALA A 419 7.70 -41.49 -2.41
N GLU A 420 8.41 -42.54 -1.98
CA GLU A 420 8.78 -43.67 -2.84
C GLU A 420 7.59 -44.56 -3.15
N ARG A 421 6.79 -44.89 -2.15
CA ARG A 421 5.63 -45.76 -2.27
C ARG A 421 4.42 -45.03 -2.86
N ARG A 422 4.29 -43.74 -2.65
CA ARG A 422 3.20 -42.85 -3.06
C ARG A 422 1.80 -43.35 -2.61
N ARG A 423 1.73 -44.09 -1.49
CA ARG A 423 0.48 -44.59 -0.91
C ARG A 423 0.60 -44.82 0.58
N MET A 424 -0.53 -44.86 1.21
CA MET A 424 -0.73 -45.12 2.64
C MET A 424 -1.80 -46.20 2.81
N THR A 425 -1.61 -47.07 3.82
CA THR A 425 -2.55 -48.14 4.09
C THR A 425 -2.91 -48.14 5.59
N VAL A 426 -4.19 -48.32 5.89
CA VAL A 426 -4.69 -48.50 7.26
C VAL A 426 -5.47 -49.78 7.36
N VAL A 427 -5.18 -50.56 8.40
CA VAL A 427 -5.92 -51.80 8.72
C VAL A 427 -6.84 -51.50 9.90
N LEU A 428 -8.12 -51.62 9.74
CA LEU A 428 -9.15 -51.43 10.76
C LEU A 428 -9.74 -52.73 11.21
N ARG A 429 -9.96 -52.91 12.53
CA ARG A 429 -10.65 -54.04 13.09
C ARG A 429 -12.17 -53.81 12.92
N THR A 430 -12.91 -54.85 12.46
CA THR A 430 -14.35 -54.86 12.29
C THR A 430 -14.95 -56.08 12.98
N GLU A 431 -16.26 -56.13 13.18
CA GLU A 431 -16.93 -57.24 13.86
C GLU A 431 -16.77 -58.61 13.19
N GLY A 432 -16.33 -58.65 11.90
CA GLY A 432 -16.11 -59.89 11.15
C GLY A 432 -14.74 -60.03 10.55
N GLY A 433 -13.69 -59.45 11.16
CA GLY A 433 -12.33 -59.50 10.62
C GLY A 433 -11.66 -58.13 10.50
N TYR A 434 -10.98 -57.90 9.40
CA TYR A 434 -10.23 -56.65 9.17
C TYR A 434 -10.61 -56.02 7.84
N ARG A 435 -10.70 -54.70 7.84
CA ARG A 435 -10.88 -53.89 6.64
C ARG A 435 -9.58 -53.18 6.37
N VAL A 436 -8.97 -53.48 5.25
CA VAL A 436 -7.75 -52.82 4.78
C VAL A 436 -8.13 -51.77 3.76
N ILE A 437 -7.68 -50.55 3.98
CA ILE A 437 -7.98 -49.41 3.08
C ILE A 437 -6.64 -48.81 2.67
N THR A 438 -6.44 -48.65 1.37
CA THR A 438 -5.22 -48.07 0.79
C THR A 438 -5.61 -46.87 -0.05
N LYS A 439 -4.95 -45.72 0.16
CA LYS A 439 -5.10 -44.54 -0.69
C LYS A 439 -3.74 -44.04 -1.16
N GLY A 440 -3.70 -43.41 -2.33
CA GLY A 440 -2.47 -42.86 -2.86
C GLY A 440 -2.59 -42.45 -4.32
N ALA A 441 -1.44 -42.34 -5.00
CA ALA A 441 -1.38 -42.03 -6.41
C ALA A 441 -2.06 -43.13 -7.24
N PRO A 442 -2.89 -42.80 -8.24
CA PRO A 442 -3.58 -43.82 -9.07
C PRO A 442 -2.61 -44.81 -9.71
N GLU A 443 -1.44 -44.36 -10.12
CA GLU A 443 -0.40 -45.22 -10.71
C GLU A 443 0.18 -46.25 -9.72
N ALA A 444 0.15 -45.95 -8.42
CA ALA A 444 0.61 -46.85 -7.36
C ALA A 444 -0.48 -47.80 -6.85
N ILE A 445 -1.76 -47.41 -6.94
CA ILE A 445 -2.91 -48.18 -6.46
C ILE A 445 -3.46 -49.14 -7.53
N LEU A 446 -3.71 -48.66 -8.76
CA LEU A 446 -4.31 -49.45 -9.83
C LEU A 446 -3.60 -50.80 -10.11
N PRO A 447 -2.27 -50.92 -10.12
CA PRO A 447 -1.59 -52.21 -10.33
C PRO A 447 -1.84 -53.23 -9.23
N ARG A 448 -2.22 -52.78 -8.01
CA ARG A 448 -2.45 -53.64 -6.84
C ARG A 448 -3.89 -54.08 -6.68
N CYS A 449 -4.78 -53.58 -7.57
CA CYS A 449 -6.17 -53.92 -7.58
C CYS A 449 -6.45 -55.12 -8.50
N THR A 450 -7.19 -56.13 -7.98
CA THR A 450 -7.70 -57.23 -8.72
C THR A 450 -9.19 -57.05 -9.06
N TYR A 451 -9.87 -56.26 -8.25
CA TYR A 451 -11.30 -56.00 -8.41
C TYR A 451 -11.56 -54.49 -8.52
N VAL A 452 -12.75 -54.19 -9.04
CA VAL A 452 -13.29 -52.83 -9.10
C VAL A 452 -14.72 -52.82 -8.60
N LEU A 453 -15.10 -51.78 -7.85
CA LEU A 453 -16.46 -51.61 -7.42
C LEU A 453 -17.28 -51.03 -8.60
N LEU A 454 -18.32 -51.79 -9.03
CA LEU A 454 -19.22 -51.41 -10.11
C LEU A 454 -20.66 -51.62 -9.65
N ASN A 455 -21.44 -50.53 -9.53
CA ASN A 455 -22.86 -50.60 -9.08
C ASN A 455 -23.04 -51.40 -7.77
N GLY A 456 -22.16 -51.17 -6.79
CA GLY A 456 -22.18 -51.80 -5.48
C GLY A 456 -21.68 -53.29 -5.46
N LYS A 457 -21.14 -53.81 -6.57
CA LYS A 457 -20.60 -55.15 -6.66
C LYS A 457 -19.15 -55.16 -7.01
N ASN A 458 -18.37 -56.08 -6.44
CA ASN A 458 -16.97 -56.29 -6.78
C ASN A 458 -16.89 -57.10 -8.08
N VAL A 459 -16.37 -56.51 -9.14
CA VAL A 459 -16.16 -57.12 -10.46
C VAL A 459 -14.67 -57.21 -10.71
N THR A 460 -14.23 -58.30 -11.39
CA THR A 460 -12.82 -58.43 -11.77
C THR A 460 -12.36 -57.27 -12.65
N LEU A 461 -11.27 -56.63 -12.29
CA LEU A 461 -10.68 -55.49 -13.02
C LEU A 461 -9.99 -55.97 -14.30
N THR A 462 -10.63 -55.77 -15.45
CA THR A 462 -10.07 -56.15 -16.74
C THR A 462 -8.98 -55.15 -17.22
N PRO A 463 -8.07 -55.54 -18.14
CA PRO A 463 -7.10 -54.61 -18.72
C PRO A 463 -7.74 -53.39 -19.36
N GLU A 464 -8.90 -53.51 -20.01
CA GLU A 464 -9.64 -52.45 -20.68
C GLU A 464 -10.20 -51.45 -19.64
N MET A 465 -10.77 -51.97 -18.53
CA MET A 465 -11.22 -51.11 -17.43
C MET A 465 -10.10 -50.37 -16.75
N ARG A 466 -8.93 -51.02 -16.59
CA ARG A 466 -7.73 -50.39 -16.04
C ARG A 466 -7.22 -49.27 -16.96
N ALA A 467 -7.22 -49.49 -18.27
CA ALA A 467 -6.86 -48.48 -19.26
C ALA A 467 -7.82 -47.30 -19.24
N ALA A 468 -9.15 -47.56 -19.13
CA ALA A 468 -10.16 -46.52 -19.02
C ALA A 468 -10.01 -45.66 -17.74
N LEU A 469 -9.74 -46.30 -16.60
CA LEU A 469 -9.48 -45.58 -15.34
C LEU A 469 -8.18 -44.76 -15.42
N SER A 470 -7.16 -45.29 -16.07
CA SER A 470 -5.92 -44.52 -16.29
C SER A 470 -6.11 -43.35 -17.24
N ALA A 471 -6.98 -43.49 -18.27
CA ALA A 471 -7.37 -42.37 -19.12
C ALA A 471 -8.12 -41.28 -18.32
N LYS A 472 -9.07 -41.74 -17.49
CA LYS A 472 -9.83 -40.82 -16.64
C LYS A 472 -8.98 -40.07 -15.61
N ASN A 473 -7.97 -40.75 -15.03
CA ASN A 473 -6.95 -40.08 -14.19
C ASN A 473 -6.21 -38.98 -14.97
N ARG A 474 -5.80 -39.27 -16.23
CA ARG A 474 -5.15 -38.24 -17.07
C ARG A 474 -6.07 -37.07 -17.39
N ASP A 475 -7.34 -37.34 -17.68
CA ASP A 475 -8.31 -36.27 -17.94
C ASP A 475 -8.51 -35.37 -16.71
N MET A 476 -8.68 -35.97 -15.53
CA MET A 476 -8.79 -35.22 -14.28
C MET A 476 -7.50 -34.42 -13.98
N ALA A 477 -6.32 -34.99 -14.26
CA ALA A 477 -5.05 -34.31 -14.12
C ALA A 477 -4.87 -33.15 -15.13
N ASN A 478 -5.39 -33.30 -16.36
CA ASN A 478 -5.42 -32.23 -17.35
C ASN A 478 -6.36 -31.08 -16.96
N ASP A 479 -7.44 -31.39 -16.19
CA ASP A 479 -8.31 -30.40 -15.58
C ASP A 479 -7.69 -29.73 -14.33
N ALA A 480 -6.38 -29.95 -14.12
CA ALA A 480 -5.61 -29.41 -13.00
C ALA A 480 -5.98 -29.97 -11.62
N LEU A 481 -6.61 -31.14 -11.56
CA LEU A 481 -6.93 -31.78 -10.30
C LEU A 481 -5.73 -32.60 -9.78
N ARG A 482 -5.50 -32.54 -8.48
CA ARG A 482 -4.64 -33.52 -7.79
C ARG A 482 -5.48 -34.77 -7.56
N VAL A 483 -5.15 -35.85 -8.26
CA VAL A 483 -5.93 -37.08 -8.22
C VAL A 483 -5.33 -38.07 -7.22
N LEU A 484 -6.17 -38.57 -6.31
CA LEU A 484 -5.89 -39.72 -5.45
C LEU A 484 -6.83 -40.86 -5.81
N ALA A 485 -6.35 -42.06 -5.64
CA ALA A 485 -7.14 -43.29 -5.72
C ALA A 485 -7.36 -43.88 -4.32
N ALA A 486 -8.49 -44.51 -4.11
CA ALA A 486 -8.75 -45.32 -2.94
C ALA A 486 -9.18 -46.73 -3.35
N ALA A 487 -8.74 -47.70 -2.57
CA ALA A 487 -9.04 -49.08 -2.76
C ALA A 487 -9.16 -49.80 -1.40
N GLU A 488 -9.96 -50.85 -1.30
CA GLU A 488 -10.09 -51.59 -0.05
C GLU A 488 -10.15 -53.10 -0.28
N LYS A 489 -9.98 -53.83 0.79
CA LYS A 489 -10.32 -55.28 0.88
C LYS A 489 -10.72 -55.66 2.29
N ARG A 490 -11.39 -56.79 2.42
CA ARG A 490 -11.73 -57.41 3.71
C ARG A 490 -10.99 -58.72 3.85
N THR A 491 -10.44 -58.97 5.05
CA THR A 491 -9.67 -60.20 5.40
C THR A 491 -10.12 -60.69 6.76
N GLU A 492 -10.04 -62.02 6.95
CA GLU A 492 -10.38 -62.63 8.24
C GLU A 492 -9.26 -62.45 9.27
N ALA A 493 -7.99 -62.45 8.81
CA ALA A 493 -6.82 -62.22 9.65
C ALA A 493 -6.14 -60.89 9.33
N CYS A 494 -5.46 -60.28 10.32
CA CYS A 494 -4.62 -59.09 10.09
C CYS A 494 -3.44 -59.44 9.15
N PRO A 495 -3.21 -58.68 8.08
CA PRO A 495 -2.08 -58.94 7.19
C PRO A 495 -0.73 -58.84 7.93
N GLU A 496 0.13 -59.81 7.76
CA GLU A 496 1.46 -59.85 8.44
C GLU A 496 2.53 -59.00 7.78
N THR A 497 2.36 -58.68 6.49
CA THR A 497 3.30 -57.89 5.73
C THR A 497 2.62 -56.77 4.96
N ASP A 498 3.36 -55.68 4.68
CA ASP A 498 2.88 -54.55 3.90
C ASP A 498 2.37 -54.97 2.52
N ASP A 499 3.07 -55.87 1.85
CA ASP A 499 2.68 -56.35 0.53
C ASP A 499 1.42 -57.21 0.56
N ALA A 500 1.25 -58.04 1.62
CA ALA A 500 0.03 -58.76 1.85
C ALA A 500 -1.14 -57.84 2.15
N ALA A 501 -0.94 -56.72 2.82
CA ALA A 501 -1.94 -55.67 3.05
C ALA A 501 -2.36 -54.99 1.73
N GLU A 502 -1.45 -54.72 0.85
CA GLU A 502 -1.62 -53.86 -0.33
C GLU A 502 -1.85 -54.63 -1.64
N SER A 503 -2.02 -55.94 -1.63
CA SER A 503 -2.31 -56.78 -2.81
C SER A 503 -3.79 -57.25 -2.81
N GLY A 504 -4.32 -57.56 -3.99
CA GLY A 504 -5.69 -58.08 -4.14
C GLY A 504 -6.79 -57.09 -3.75
N LEU A 505 -6.56 -55.80 -3.93
CA LEU A 505 -7.50 -54.73 -3.55
C LEU A 505 -8.66 -54.60 -4.54
N CYS A 506 -9.81 -54.12 -4.04
CA CYS A 506 -10.93 -53.65 -4.85
C CYS A 506 -10.84 -52.13 -5.01
N PHE A 507 -10.70 -51.65 -6.23
CA PHE A 507 -10.64 -50.23 -6.56
C PHE A 507 -11.99 -49.56 -6.35
N LEU A 508 -12.05 -48.54 -5.51
CA LEU A 508 -13.27 -47.79 -5.17
C LEU A 508 -13.49 -46.62 -6.12
N GLY A 509 -12.46 -45.85 -6.40
CA GLY A 509 -12.59 -44.68 -7.26
C GLY A 509 -11.38 -43.72 -7.19
N LEU A 510 -11.50 -42.70 -8.01
CA LEU A 510 -10.60 -41.53 -8.06
C LEU A 510 -11.23 -40.34 -7.33
N ILE A 511 -10.42 -39.61 -6.58
CA ILE A 511 -10.79 -38.40 -5.86
C ILE A 511 -9.95 -37.26 -6.44
N GLY A 512 -10.62 -36.31 -7.08
CA GLY A 512 -9.99 -35.09 -7.61
C GLY A 512 -10.09 -33.94 -6.63
N LEU A 513 -8.94 -33.40 -6.27
CA LEU A 513 -8.83 -32.29 -5.33
C LEU A 513 -8.20 -31.10 -6.04
N GLU A 514 -8.62 -29.93 -5.66
CA GLU A 514 -7.98 -28.68 -6.09
C GLU A 514 -7.94 -27.63 -4.96
N ASP A 515 -7.09 -26.66 -5.09
CA ASP A 515 -7.17 -25.39 -4.35
C ASP A 515 -7.96 -24.42 -5.23
N PRO A 516 -9.26 -24.19 -4.96
CA PRO A 516 -10.13 -23.45 -5.85
C PRO A 516 -9.78 -21.97 -5.89
N PRO A 517 -9.98 -21.30 -7.03
CA PRO A 517 -9.90 -19.85 -7.12
C PRO A 517 -10.80 -19.18 -6.07
N ARG A 518 -10.38 -18.04 -5.56
CA ARG A 518 -11.25 -17.19 -4.72
C ARG A 518 -12.42 -16.68 -5.55
N PRO A 519 -13.64 -16.64 -5.02
CA PRO A 519 -14.83 -16.19 -5.77
C PRO A 519 -14.65 -14.80 -6.40
N GLU A 520 -13.98 -13.90 -5.68
CA GLU A 520 -13.80 -12.51 -6.10
C GLU A 520 -12.64 -12.33 -7.09
N ALA A 521 -11.76 -13.33 -7.25
CA ALA A 521 -10.53 -13.19 -8.03
C ALA A 521 -10.80 -12.99 -9.53
N ALA A 522 -11.80 -13.69 -10.09
CA ALA A 522 -12.16 -13.56 -11.52
C ALA A 522 -12.71 -12.16 -11.84
N GLU A 523 -13.54 -11.61 -10.97
CA GLU A 523 -14.06 -10.24 -11.13
C GLU A 523 -12.93 -9.21 -11.00
N ALA A 524 -12.04 -9.37 -10.03
CA ALA A 524 -10.89 -8.52 -9.82
C ALA A 524 -9.94 -8.53 -11.02
N VAL A 525 -9.66 -9.69 -11.62
CA VAL A 525 -8.89 -9.83 -12.86
C VAL A 525 -9.57 -9.10 -14.03
N SER A 526 -10.88 -9.25 -14.16
CA SER A 526 -11.66 -8.54 -15.17
C SER A 526 -11.59 -7.02 -14.98
N GLU A 527 -11.66 -6.56 -13.74
CA GLU A 527 -11.51 -5.14 -13.41
C GLU A 527 -10.11 -4.62 -13.75
N CYS A 528 -9.04 -5.37 -13.43
CA CYS A 528 -7.68 -5.03 -13.84
C CYS A 528 -7.58 -4.80 -15.35
N LYS A 529 -8.10 -5.72 -16.15
CA LYS A 529 -8.08 -5.59 -17.62
C LYS A 529 -8.82 -4.34 -18.12
N ARG A 530 -10.01 -4.08 -17.57
CA ARG A 530 -10.76 -2.85 -17.88
C ARG A 530 -9.99 -1.58 -17.50
N ALA A 531 -9.20 -1.66 -16.44
CA ALA A 531 -8.35 -0.59 -15.94
C ALA A 531 -7.03 -0.43 -16.72
N GLY A 532 -6.79 -1.25 -17.75
CA GLY A 532 -5.53 -1.28 -18.48
C GLY A 532 -4.37 -1.85 -17.69
N ILE A 533 -4.64 -2.63 -16.63
CA ILE A 533 -3.65 -3.31 -15.81
C ILE A 533 -3.56 -4.75 -16.28
N ARG A 534 -2.35 -5.24 -16.45
CA ARG A 534 -2.09 -6.61 -16.87
C ARG A 534 -1.88 -7.52 -15.65
N PRO A 535 -2.79 -8.47 -15.38
CA PRO A 535 -2.57 -9.50 -14.38
C PRO A 535 -1.63 -10.56 -14.96
N VAL A 536 -0.63 -10.95 -14.17
CA VAL A 536 0.36 -11.98 -14.48
C VAL A 536 0.38 -12.98 -13.34
N MET A 537 0.23 -14.27 -13.66
CA MET A 537 0.30 -15.34 -12.68
C MET A 537 1.68 -15.98 -12.68
N ILE A 538 2.28 -16.13 -11.50
CA ILE A 538 3.59 -16.73 -11.28
C ILE A 538 3.43 -17.83 -10.24
N THR A 539 3.77 -19.09 -10.57
CA THR A 539 3.54 -20.22 -9.65
C THR A 539 4.62 -21.28 -9.75
N GLY A 540 4.82 -22.01 -8.64
CA GLY A 540 5.62 -23.23 -8.60
C GLY A 540 4.92 -24.46 -9.22
N ASP A 541 3.62 -24.37 -9.51
CA ASP A 541 2.80 -25.46 -10.05
C ASP A 541 3.21 -25.89 -11.46
N GLN A 542 2.66 -27.04 -11.88
CA GLN A 542 2.80 -27.55 -13.24
C GLN A 542 2.09 -26.65 -14.27
N PRO A 543 2.59 -26.60 -15.51
CA PRO A 543 2.04 -25.76 -16.58
C PRO A 543 0.54 -25.99 -16.84
N ALA A 544 0.08 -27.25 -16.80
CA ALA A 544 -1.32 -27.62 -17.01
C ALA A 544 -2.22 -26.99 -15.92
N THR A 545 -1.82 -27.13 -14.65
CA THR A 545 -2.53 -26.54 -13.50
C THR A 545 -2.57 -25.02 -13.60
N ALA A 546 -1.42 -24.40 -13.91
CA ALA A 546 -1.32 -22.95 -14.07
C ALA A 546 -2.24 -22.45 -15.20
N SER A 547 -2.24 -23.15 -16.36
CA SER A 547 -3.07 -22.79 -17.51
C SER A 547 -4.57 -22.90 -17.21
N ALA A 548 -5.01 -23.97 -16.54
CA ALA A 548 -6.40 -24.19 -16.22
C ALA A 548 -6.93 -23.13 -15.24
N ILE A 549 -6.18 -22.81 -14.19
CA ILE A 549 -6.56 -21.77 -13.21
C ILE A 549 -6.55 -20.38 -13.87
N ALA A 550 -5.53 -20.07 -14.69
CA ALA A 550 -5.47 -18.82 -15.43
C ALA A 550 -6.69 -18.65 -16.35
N GLY A 551 -7.11 -19.72 -17.04
CA GLY A 551 -8.30 -19.74 -17.88
C GLY A 551 -9.58 -19.45 -17.11
N ARG A 552 -9.79 -20.08 -15.95
CA ARG A 552 -10.96 -19.83 -15.06
C ARG A 552 -10.97 -18.39 -14.51
N LEU A 553 -9.81 -17.83 -14.22
CA LEU A 553 -9.69 -16.43 -13.78
C LEU A 553 -9.77 -15.42 -14.93
N GLY A 554 -9.76 -15.90 -16.16
CA GLY A 554 -9.74 -15.04 -17.35
C GLY A 554 -8.37 -14.38 -17.60
N ILE A 555 -7.27 -14.85 -17.00
CA ILE A 555 -5.92 -14.38 -17.33
C ILE A 555 -5.55 -14.96 -18.72
N GLU A 556 -4.92 -14.13 -19.57
CA GLU A 556 -4.50 -14.61 -20.91
C GLU A 556 -3.42 -15.68 -20.76
N ASN A 557 -3.70 -16.88 -21.27
CA ASN A 557 -2.85 -18.07 -21.15
C ASN A 557 -2.45 -18.68 -22.51
N LYS A 558 -2.38 -17.84 -23.56
CA LYS A 558 -1.97 -18.30 -24.91
C LYS A 558 -0.58 -18.92 -24.92
N ALA A 559 0.29 -18.50 -24.01
CA ALA A 559 1.60 -19.07 -23.78
C ALA A 559 1.81 -19.22 -22.27
N VAL A 560 2.18 -20.42 -21.83
CA VAL A 560 2.64 -20.70 -20.47
C VAL A 560 4.14 -20.95 -20.55
N MET A 561 4.91 -20.20 -19.79
CA MET A 561 6.36 -20.33 -19.76
C MET A 561 6.81 -21.04 -18.49
N THR A 562 7.71 -22.03 -18.65
CA THR A 562 8.30 -22.76 -17.52
C THR A 562 9.57 -22.11 -17.01
N GLY A 563 9.96 -22.43 -15.75
CA GLY A 563 11.23 -21.96 -15.17
C GLY A 563 12.45 -22.41 -16.00
N ALA A 564 12.44 -23.62 -16.56
CA ALA A 564 13.52 -24.16 -17.41
C ALA A 564 13.64 -23.35 -18.72
N GLU A 565 12.53 -23.02 -19.37
CA GLU A 565 12.52 -22.15 -20.56
C GLU A 565 13.02 -20.74 -20.21
N LEU A 566 12.59 -20.20 -19.07
CA LEU A 566 13.04 -18.90 -18.57
C LEU A 566 14.56 -18.86 -18.36
N GLU A 567 15.16 -19.96 -17.86
CA GLU A 567 16.58 -20.05 -17.59
C GLU A 567 17.41 -20.04 -18.86
N SER A 568 16.87 -20.60 -19.93
CA SER A 568 17.52 -20.65 -21.25
C SER A 568 17.49 -19.33 -22.03
N LEU A 569 16.58 -18.39 -21.65
CA LEU A 569 16.46 -17.10 -22.34
C LEU A 569 17.54 -16.10 -21.89
N SER A 570 18.10 -15.39 -22.89
CA SER A 570 18.86 -14.16 -22.59
C SER A 570 17.96 -13.06 -22.00
N ASP A 571 18.54 -12.10 -21.32
CA ASP A 571 17.79 -10.99 -20.73
C ASP A 571 17.03 -10.17 -21.79
N ASP A 572 17.60 -9.98 -22.99
CA ASP A 572 16.94 -9.25 -24.08
C ASP A 572 15.78 -10.04 -24.67
N ALA A 573 15.91 -11.36 -24.82
CA ALA A 573 14.81 -12.23 -25.25
C ALA A 573 13.69 -12.23 -24.21
N LEU A 574 14.04 -12.22 -22.91
CA LEU A 574 13.08 -12.12 -21.84
C LEU A 574 12.28 -10.81 -21.89
N LEU A 575 12.89 -9.67 -22.22
CA LEU A 575 12.17 -8.40 -22.39
C LEU A 575 11.07 -8.45 -23.44
N GLN A 576 11.26 -9.20 -24.50
CA GLN A 576 10.22 -9.40 -25.53
C GLN A 576 9.14 -10.36 -25.02
N THR A 577 9.56 -11.45 -24.38
CA THR A 577 8.64 -12.49 -23.91
C THR A 577 7.70 -12.01 -22.81
N VAL A 578 8.18 -11.23 -21.83
CA VAL A 578 7.33 -10.71 -20.78
C VAL A 578 6.22 -9.77 -21.28
N GLN A 579 6.34 -9.23 -22.51
CA GLN A 579 5.29 -8.42 -23.10
C GLN A 579 4.07 -9.23 -23.53
N THR A 580 4.22 -10.51 -23.82
CA THR A 580 3.17 -11.37 -24.34
C THR A 580 2.75 -12.48 -23.38
N CYS A 581 3.67 -13.00 -22.56
CA CYS A 581 3.41 -14.07 -21.61
C CYS A 581 2.83 -13.54 -20.30
N SER A 582 1.70 -14.10 -19.85
CA SER A 582 1.04 -13.73 -18.59
C SER A 582 0.96 -14.88 -17.59
N VAL A 583 1.49 -16.06 -17.90
CA VAL A 583 1.49 -17.25 -17.02
C VAL A 583 2.87 -17.87 -16.97
N TYR A 584 3.44 -17.96 -15.77
CA TYR A 584 4.74 -18.55 -15.50
C TYR A 584 4.60 -19.71 -14.52
N ALA A 585 5.05 -20.91 -14.91
CA ALA A 585 4.89 -22.17 -14.17
C ALA A 585 6.24 -22.77 -13.78
N ARG A 586 6.30 -23.53 -12.68
CA ARG A 586 7.54 -24.15 -12.14
C ARG A 586 8.68 -23.14 -11.97
N VAL A 587 8.37 -21.96 -11.46
CA VAL A 587 9.36 -20.89 -11.27
C VAL A 587 10.00 -20.95 -9.89
N SER A 588 11.32 -20.71 -9.86
CA SER A 588 12.09 -20.51 -8.63
C SER A 588 12.01 -19.06 -8.15
N PRO A 589 12.44 -18.74 -6.91
CA PRO A 589 12.55 -17.36 -6.42
C PRO A 589 13.41 -16.46 -7.30
N ALA A 590 14.52 -16.99 -7.84
CA ALA A 590 15.39 -16.28 -8.77
C ALA A 590 14.65 -15.90 -10.06
N HIS A 591 13.81 -16.79 -10.58
CA HIS A 591 12.98 -16.54 -11.75
C HIS A 591 11.94 -15.43 -11.49
N LYS A 592 11.28 -15.44 -10.31
CA LYS A 592 10.34 -14.37 -9.90
C LYS A 592 11.03 -13.00 -9.96
N MET A 593 12.22 -12.89 -9.37
CA MET A 593 13.00 -11.65 -9.38
C MET A 593 13.41 -11.24 -10.80
N ARG A 594 13.78 -12.20 -11.66
CA ARG A 594 14.18 -11.92 -13.05
C ARG A 594 13.02 -11.39 -13.89
N ILE A 595 11.82 -11.93 -13.73
CA ILE A 595 10.59 -11.46 -14.38
C ILE A 595 10.27 -10.02 -13.96
N ILE A 596 10.31 -9.74 -12.65
CA ILE A 596 10.04 -8.39 -12.12
C ILE A 596 11.05 -7.37 -12.66
N LYS A 597 12.35 -7.72 -12.67
CA LYS A 597 13.38 -6.85 -13.24
C LYS A 597 13.15 -6.58 -14.73
N ALA A 598 12.67 -7.56 -15.50
CA ALA A 598 12.34 -7.39 -16.91
C ALA A 598 11.20 -6.38 -17.12
N PHE A 599 10.10 -6.49 -16.36
CA PHE A 599 9.01 -5.49 -16.43
C PHE A 599 9.49 -4.08 -16.06
N ARG A 600 10.33 -3.96 -15.03
CA ARG A 600 10.90 -2.67 -14.62
C ARG A 600 11.84 -2.07 -15.66
N ARG A 601 12.63 -2.89 -16.37
CA ARG A 601 13.47 -2.43 -17.52
C ARG A 601 12.62 -1.88 -18.66
N LEU A 602 11.40 -2.40 -18.84
CA LEU A 602 10.40 -1.86 -19.77
C LEU A 602 9.71 -0.58 -19.24
N LYS A 603 10.15 -0.09 -18.08
CA LYS A 603 9.59 1.08 -17.37
C LYS A 603 8.12 0.91 -16.93
N LEU A 604 7.61 -0.31 -16.87
CA LEU A 604 6.27 -0.62 -16.39
C LEU A 604 6.25 -0.63 -14.87
N VAL A 605 5.26 0.04 -14.29
CA VAL A 605 5.06 0.04 -12.84
C VAL A 605 4.46 -1.31 -12.43
N THR A 606 5.24 -2.07 -11.68
CA THR A 606 4.97 -3.49 -11.40
C THR A 606 4.72 -3.71 -9.91
N ALA A 607 3.57 -4.32 -9.59
CA ALA A 607 3.28 -4.87 -8.28
C ALA A 607 3.60 -6.36 -8.25
N MET A 608 4.08 -6.88 -7.11
CA MET A 608 4.34 -8.30 -6.86
C MET A 608 3.68 -8.74 -5.57
N THR A 609 3.00 -9.90 -5.59
CA THR A 609 2.48 -10.52 -4.37
C THR A 609 3.31 -11.73 -3.96
N GLY A 610 3.39 -11.99 -2.65
CA GLY A 610 4.04 -13.17 -2.11
C GLY A 610 3.73 -13.35 -0.63
N ASP A 611 3.93 -14.56 -0.13
CA ASP A 611 3.67 -14.94 1.26
C ASP A 611 4.89 -15.54 1.96
N GLY A 612 5.85 -16.09 1.20
CA GLY A 612 6.99 -16.81 1.72
C GLY A 612 8.28 -16.01 1.82
N VAL A 613 9.26 -16.57 2.53
CA VAL A 613 10.65 -16.08 2.56
C VAL A 613 11.22 -16.02 1.15
N ASN A 614 10.87 -16.98 0.31
CA ASN A 614 11.32 -17.09 -1.07
C ASN A 614 10.82 -15.94 -1.97
N ASP A 615 9.77 -15.24 -1.57
CA ASP A 615 9.20 -14.12 -2.32
C ASP A 615 9.79 -12.77 -1.92
N ALA A 616 10.40 -12.68 -0.73
CA ALA A 616 10.91 -11.43 -0.18
C ALA A 616 11.85 -10.67 -1.14
N PRO A 617 12.80 -11.32 -1.85
CA PRO A 617 13.63 -10.62 -2.83
C PRO A 617 12.84 -10.03 -4.00
N ALA A 618 11.80 -10.75 -4.48
CA ALA A 618 10.94 -10.30 -5.56
C ALA A 618 10.00 -9.16 -5.12
N LEU A 619 9.45 -9.25 -3.89
CA LEU A 619 8.65 -8.18 -3.26
C LEU A 619 9.46 -6.89 -3.15
N LYS A 620 10.70 -6.97 -2.66
CA LYS A 620 11.60 -5.81 -2.54
C LYS A 620 12.04 -5.26 -3.91
N ALA A 621 12.18 -6.12 -4.92
CA ALA A 621 12.59 -5.71 -6.26
C ALA A 621 11.44 -5.08 -7.06
N ALA A 622 10.19 -5.32 -6.74
CA ALA A 622 9.03 -4.71 -7.37
C ALA A 622 8.96 -3.19 -7.10
N ASP A 623 8.14 -2.47 -7.86
CA ASP A 623 7.82 -1.08 -7.52
C ASP A 623 6.84 -1.01 -6.35
N ILE A 624 6.07 -2.10 -6.16
CA ILE A 624 5.16 -2.28 -5.02
C ILE A 624 5.18 -3.75 -4.62
N GLY A 625 5.76 -4.05 -3.47
CA GLY A 625 5.65 -5.37 -2.84
C GLY A 625 4.35 -5.48 -2.04
N CYS A 626 3.60 -6.56 -2.22
CA CYS A 626 2.33 -6.84 -1.53
C CYS A 626 2.44 -8.18 -0.79
N ALA A 627 2.58 -8.16 0.52
CA ALA A 627 2.65 -9.38 1.33
C ALA A 627 1.28 -9.81 1.85
N MET A 628 1.11 -11.11 2.05
CA MET A 628 -0.05 -11.68 2.72
C MET A 628 0.03 -11.39 4.22
N GLY A 629 -1.11 -11.09 4.84
CA GLY A 629 -1.18 -10.69 6.25
C GLY A 629 -1.43 -11.85 7.19
N LYS A 630 -2.28 -12.82 6.79
CA LYS A 630 -2.60 -14.01 7.59
C LYS A 630 -1.56 -15.10 7.42
N ASN A 631 -1.33 -15.53 6.18
CA ASN A 631 -0.46 -16.65 5.84
C ASN A 631 0.98 -16.21 5.54
N GLY A 632 1.21 -14.90 5.35
CA GLY A 632 2.52 -14.38 5.00
C GLY A 632 3.50 -14.41 6.17
N THR A 633 4.75 -14.80 5.87
CA THR A 633 5.85 -14.77 6.82
C THR A 633 6.22 -13.32 7.18
N GLU A 634 6.78 -13.12 8.36
CA GLU A 634 7.22 -11.77 8.78
C GLU A 634 8.33 -11.22 7.87
N VAL A 635 9.15 -12.10 7.31
CA VAL A 635 10.18 -11.72 6.30
C VAL A 635 9.52 -11.12 5.05
N ALA A 636 8.47 -11.77 4.52
CA ALA A 636 7.73 -11.26 3.37
C ALA A 636 7.03 -9.92 3.70
N LYS A 637 6.39 -9.83 4.88
CA LYS A 637 5.74 -8.59 5.34
C LYS A 637 6.73 -7.44 5.49
N ASN A 638 7.95 -7.73 5.97
CA ASN A 638 8.99 -6.70 6.14
C ASN A 638 9.59 -6.24 4.81
N ALA A 639 9.66 -7.10 3.81
CA ALA A 639 10.12 -6.77 2.47
C ALA A 639 9.08 -5.98 1.65
N ALA A 640 7.80 -6.01 2.04
CA ALA A 640 6.70 -5.46 1.27
C ALA A 640 6.37 -4.00 1.64
N ASP A 641 5.83 -3.27 0.65
CA ASP A 641 5.30 -1.91 0.82
C ASP A 641 3.86 -1.90 1.33
N MET A 642 3.12 -2.98 1.09
CA MET A 642 1.73 -3.17 1.47
C MET A 642 1.49 -4.56 2.02
N VAL A 643 0.67 -4.66 3.07
CA VAL A 643 0.23 -5.92 3.67
C VAL A 643 -1.28 -6.08 3.52
N LEU A 644 -1.71 -7.23 2.98
CA LEU A 644 -3.12 -7.57 2.75
C LEU A 644 -3.64 -8.38 3.93
N THR A 645 -4.45 -7.79 4.80
CA THR A 645 -4.90 -8.47 6.03
C THR A 645 -5.89 -9.62 5.80
N ASP A 646 -6.37 -9.79 4.57
CA ASP A 646 -7.30 -10.85 4.15
C ASP A 646 -6.72 -11.81 3.11
N ASP A 647 -5.46 -11.63 2.73
CA ASP A 647 -4.75 -12.43 1.73
C ASP A 647 -5.49 -12.50 0.38
N ASN A 648 -6.18 -11.43 -0.04
CA ASN A 648 -7.07 -11.45 -1.18
C ASN A 648 -6.56 -10.54 -2.32
N PHE A 649 -6.46 -11.09 -3.53
CA PHE A 649 -6.10 -10.34 -4.74
C PHE A 649 -7.03 -9.16 -5.02
N ALA A 650 -8.34 -9.29 -4.74
CA ALA A 650 -9.31 -8.22 -4.93
C ALA A 650 -9.01 -6.99 -4.07
N THR A 651 -8.36 -7.17 -2.92
CA THR A 651 -7.91 -6.07 -2.06
C THR A 651 -6.80 -5.25 -2.71
N ILE A 652 -5.92 -5.86 -3.51
CA ILE A 652 -4.91 -5.12 -4.30
C ILE A 652 -5.61 -4.22 -5.31
N VAL A 653 -6.59 -4.74 -6.03
CA VAL A 653 -7.36 -3.99 -7.03
C VAL A 653 -8.10 -2.82 -6.38
N SER A 654 -8.65 -3.06 -5.19
CA SER A 654 -9.27 -2.01 -4.37
C SER A 654 -8.25 -0.95 -3.93
N ALA A 655 -7.03 -1.35 -3.55
CA ALA A 655 -5.95 -0.43 -3.20
C ALA A 655 -5.49 0.39 -4.41
N VAL A 656 -5.38 -0.21 -5.59
CA VAL A 656 -5.10 0.52 -6.84
C VAL A 656 -6.18 1.55 -7.13
N ARG A 657 -7.47 1.20 -6.95
CA ARG A 657 -8.59 2.15 -7.11
C ARG A 657 -8.46 3.34 -6.17
N GLU A 658 -8.11 3.11 -4.91
CA GLU A 658 -7.85 4.18 -3.93
C GLU A 658 -6.61 4.99 -4.31
N GLY A 659 -5.52 4.36 -4.72
CA GLY A 659 -4.31 5.03 -5.20
C GLY A 659 -4.59 5.98 -6.38
N ARG A 660 -5.38 5.53 -7.36
CA ARG A 660 -5.84 6.36 -8.49
C ARG A 660 -6.71 7.53 -8.04
N THR A 661 -7.55 7.31 -7.04
CA THR A 661 -8.40 8.36 -6.46
C THR A 661 -7.55 9.41 -5.74
N VAL A 662 -6.61 8.98 -4.91
CA VAL A 662 -5.67 9.86 -4.18
C VAL A 662 -4.85 10.69 -5.16
N TYR A 663 -4.22 10.04 -6.15
CA TYR A 663 -3.43 10.73 -7.17
C TYR A 663 -4.27 11.73 -7.98
N GLY A 664 -5.49 11.33 -8.35
CA GLY A 664 -6.45 12.22 -9.02
C GLY A 664 -6.81 13.44 -8.19
N ASN A 665 -7.02 13.28 -6.89
CA ASN A 665 -7.34 14.37 -5.98
C ASN A 665 -6.14 15.30 -5.75
N ILE A 666 -4.93 14.76 -5.63
CA ILE A 666 -3.70 15.57 -5.59
C ILE A 666 -3.59 16.44 -6.85
N ARG A 667 -3.82 15.87 -8.03
CA ARG A 667 -3.81 16.65 -9.29
C ARG A 667 -4.85 17.75 -9.30
N LYS A 668 -6.07 17.51 -8.79
CA LYS A 668 -7.12 18.53 -8.67
C LYS A 668 -6.69 19.66 -7.75
N THR A 669 -6.09 19.32 -6.61
CA THR A 669 -5.58 20.32 -5.65
C THR A 669 -4.46 21.17 -6.24
N ILE A 670 -3.50 20.53 -6.93
CA ILE A 670 -2.42 21.26 -7.63
C ILE A 670 -3.02 22.19 -8.69
N HIS A 671 -3.95 21.68 -9.49
CA HIS A 671 -4.64 22.47 -10.53
C HIS A 671 -5.32 23.69 -9.93
N PHE A 672 -6.09 23.50 -8.86
CA PHE A 672 -6.79 24.59 -8.15
C PHE A 672 -5.81 25.67 -7.68
N LEU A 673 -4.82 25.29 -6.85
CA LEU A 673 -3.88 26.24 -6.26
C LEU A 673 -3.06 26.98 -7.33
N MET A 674 -2.61 26.28 -8.38
CA MET A 674 -1.84 26.90 -9.45
C MET A 674 -2.69 27.89 -10.27
N SER A 675 -3.96 27.56 -10.55
CA SER A 675 -4.85 28.49 -11.24
C SER A 675 -5.10 29.75 -10.44
N CYS A 676 -5.32 29.63 -9.13
CA CYS A 676 -5.48 30.75 -8.21
C CYS A 676 -4.27 31.68 -8.22
N ASN A 677 -3.07 31.12 -8.00
CA ASN A 677 -1.83 31.91 -7.97
C ASN A 677 -1.53 32.61 -9.30
N ILE A 678 -1.79 31.94 -10.43
CA ILE A 678 -1.65 32.58 -11.76
C ILE A 678 -2.59 33.76 -11.88
N GLY A 679 -3.84 33.64 -11.38
CA GLY A 679 -4.80 34.74 -11.37
C GLY A 679 -4.30 35.95 -10.55
N GLU A 680 -3.78 35.71 -9.36
CA GLU A 680 -3.20 36.72 -8.48
C GLU A 680 -2.01 37.42 -9.09
N ILE A 681 -1.06 36.66 -9.65
CA ILE A 681 0.09 37.21 -10.38
C ILE A 681 -0.38 38.13 -11.51
N LEU A 682 -1.36 37.71 -12.29
CA LEU A 682 -1.87 38.46 -13.42
C LEU A 682 -2.57 39.77 -13.01
N VAL A 683 -3.30 39.77 -11.90
CA VAL A 683 -3.94 40.97 -11.37
C VAL A 683 -2.89 42.03 -11.06
N VAL A 684 -1.83 41.67 -10.34
CA VAL A 684 -0.76 42.61 -9.97
C VAL A 684 0.05 43.04 -11.20
N LEU A 685 0.45 42.08 -12.05
CA LEU A 685 1.27 42.35 -13.24
C LEU A 685 0.55 43.26 -14.24
N VAL A 686 -0.71 42.97 -14.57
CA VAL A 686 -1.49 43.74 -15.56
C VAL A 686 -1.74 45.15 -15.03
N SER A 687 -2.10 45.32 -13.76
CA SER A 687 -2.26 46.63 -13.16
C SER A 687 -0.99 47.48 -13.21
N PHE A 688 0.16 46.86 -12.92
CA PHE A 688 1.44 47.54 -13.06
C PHE A 688 1.73 47.98 -14.49
N LEU A 689 1.52 47.10 -15.47
CA LEU A 689 1.74 47.41 -16.90
C LEU A 689 0.81 48.53 -17.41
N LEU A 690 -0.43 48.57 -16.91
CA LEU A 690 -1.42 49.59 -17.25
C LEU A 690 -1.25 50.88 -16.44
N ARG A 691 -0.26 50.96 -15.54
CA ARG A 691 -0.02 52.12 -14.66
C ARG A 691 -1.27 52.51 -13.84
N THR A 692 -2.02 51.50 -13.38
CA THR A 692 -3.15 51.71 -12.48
C THR A 692 -2.69 51.57 -11.02
N PRO A 693 -3.36 52.19 -10.06
CA PRO A 693 -3.08 51.94 -8.66
C PRO A 693 -3.15 50.48 -8.31
N THR A 694 -2.39 50.05 -7.30
CA THR A 694 -2.31 48.61 -6.89
C THR A 694 -3.69 48.09 -6.50
N PRO A 695 -4.20 47.03 -7.19
CA PRO A 695 -5.56 46.52 -6.98
C PRO A 695 -5.69 45.64 -5.75
N LEU A 696 -4.58 45.10 -5.22
CA LEU A 696 -4.55 44.20 -4.08
C LEU A 696 -3.34 44.50 -3.20
N LEU A 697 -3.56 44.55 -1.91
CA LEU A 697 -2.53 44.71 -0.90
C LEU A 697 -1.84 43.38 -0.56
N PRO A 698 -0.57 43.34 -0.13
CA PRO A 698 0.11 42.10 0.29
C PRO A 698 -0.67 41.32 1.33
N ALA A 699 -1.28 41.99 2.32
CA ALA A 699 -2.10 41.39 3.34
C ALA A 699 -3.35 40.67 2.79
N GLN A 700 -3.98 41.24 1.78
CA GLN A 700 -5.13 40.65 1.10
C GLN A 700 -4.75 39.39 0.34
N LEU A 701 -3.64 39.38 -0.40
CA LEU A 701 -3.11 38.22 -1.09
C LEU A 701 -2.77 37.09 -0.13
N LEU A 702 -2.12 37.44 0.98
CA LEU A 702 -1.75 36.44 2.00
C LEU A 702 -3.01 35.84 2.67
N TRP A 703 -4.05 36.65 2.91
CA TRP A 703 -5.36 36.17 3.40
C TRP A 703 -5.97 35.18 2.41
N VAL A 704 -5.95 35.48 1.12
CA VAL A 704 -6.48 34.60 0.08
C VAL A 704 -5.77 33.25 0.11
N ASN A 705 -4.45 33.23 0.03
CA ASN A 705 -3.64 32.02 0.01
C ASN A 705 -3.80 31.17 1.28
N LEU A 706 -3.84 31.82 2.45
CA LEU A 706 -3.91 31.12 3.74
C LEU A 706 -5.32 30.61 4.05
N VAL A 707 -6.35 31.44 3.86
CA VAL A 707 -7.71 31.17 4.32
C VAL A 707 -8.58 30.61 3.20
N THR A 708 -8.67 31.31 2.07
CA THR A 708 -9.65 30.96 1.03
C THR A 708 -9.16 29.84 0.12
N ASP A 709 -7.85 29.63 -0.03
CA ASP A 709 -7.31 28.56 -0.88
C ASP A 709 -7.03 27.27 -0.10
N SER A 710 -6.53 27.36 1.13
CA SER A 710 -6.08 26.20 1.89
C SER A 710 -7.20 25.24 2.27
N LEU A 711 -8.35 25.74 2.73
CA LEU A 711 -9.47 24.90 3.15
C LEU A 711 -10.14 24.16 1.97
N PRO A 712 -10.47 24.81 0.84
CA PRO A 712 -10.99 24.12 -0.33
C PRO A 712 -9.98 23.14 -0.95
N ALA A 713 -8.69 23.48 -0.96
CA ALA A 713 -7.62 22.58 -1.42
C ALA A 713 -7.60 21.26 -0.63
N LEU A 714 -7.71 21.36 0.71
CA LEU A 714 -7.79 20.18 1.58
C LEU A 714 -9.07 19.38 1.35
N ALA A 715 -10.20 20.05 1.14
CA ALA A 715 -11.48 19.43 0.85
C ALA A 715 -11.48 18.71 -0.52
N LEU A 716 -10.84 19.28 -1.54
CA LEU A 716 -10.62 18.64 -2.84
C LEU A 716 -9.73 17.40 -2.73
N GLY A 717 -8.73 17.43 -1.85
CA GLY A 717 -7.87 16.29 -1.55
C GLY A 717 -8.63 15.08 -0.99
N SER A 718 -9.75 15.31 -0.34
CA SER A 718 -10.64 14.26 0.20
C SER A 718 -11.86 13.95 -0.68
N ASP A 719 -11.91 14.49 -1.91
CA ASP A 719 -13.06 14.31 -2.81
C ASP A 719 -13.31 12.82 -3.12
N PRO A 720 -14.55 12.33 -3.07
CA PRO A 720 -14.88 10.97 -3.45
C PRO A 720 -14.57 10.75 -4.95
N PRO A 721 -14.28 9.50 -5.36
CA PRO A 721 -13.96 9.19 -6.74
C PRO A 721 -15.10 9.60 -7.65
N GLN A 722 -14.77 10.33 -8.72
CA GLN A 722 -15.74 10.74 -9.73
C GLN A 722 -15.68 9.82 -10.92
N GLY A 723 -16.78 9.12 -11.17
CA GLY A 723 -16.87 8.10 -12.19
C GLY A 723 -16.03 6.86 -11.82
N ASP A 724 -15.89 5.99 -12.79
CA ASP A 724 -15.12 4.77 -12.60
C ASP A 724 -13.64 5.02 -12.96
N VAL A 725 -12.81 5.25 -11.93
CA VAL A 725 -11.35 5.44 -12.09
C VAL A 725 -10.65 4.21 -12.66
N MET A 726 -11.32 3.04 -12.60
CA MET A 726 -10.83 1.78 -13.15
C MET A 726 -11.20 1.58 -14.64
N ARG A 727 -11.78 2.57 -15.30
CA ARG A 727 -11.97 2.61 -16.78
C ARG A 727 -10.91 3.41 -17.50
N ARG A 728 -9.97 3.99 -16.77
CA ARG A 728 -8.87 4.77 -17.34
C ARG A 728 -7.59 3.94 -17.36
N PRO A 729 -6.76 4.04 -18.42
CA PRO A 729 -5.46 3.40 -18.42
C PRO A 729 -4.56 3.96 -17.31
N PRO A 730 -3.54 3.21 -16.88
CA PRO A 730 -2.57 3.68 -15.92
C PRO A 730 -1.84 4.95 -16.40
N THR A 731 -1.40 5.76 -15.46
CA THR A 731 -0.59 6.94 -15.76
C THR A 731 0.87 6.50 -15.91
N ALA A 732 1.49 6.81 -17.05
CA ALA A 732 2.87 6.41 -17.30
C ALA A 732 3.84 6.97 -16.25
N ARG A 733 4.87 6.18 -15.91
CA ARG A 733 5.87 6.49 -14.86
C ARG A 733 6.51 7.86 -15.01
N ASP A 734 6.80 8.27 -16.25
CA ASP A 734 7.49 9.53 -16.59
C ASP A 734 6.52 10.68 -16.90
N SER A 735 5.19 10.49 -16.73
CA SER A 735 4.23 11.54 -17.01
C SER A 735 4.36 12.70 -16.01
N SER A 736 4.51 13.93 -16.54
CA SER A 736 4.48 15.13 -15.72
C SER A 736 3.10 15.32 -15.07
N ALA A 737 3.06 15.87 -13.85
CA ALA A 737 1.80 16.29 -13.22
C ALA A 737 1.01 17.28 -14.10
N PHE A 738 1.70 18.01 -14.98
CA PHE A 738 1.15 18.99 -15.92
C PHE A 738 0.85 18.42 -17.32
N SER A 739 0.99 17.11 -17.52
CA SER A 739 0.72 16.46 -18.81
C SER A 739 -0.75 16.57 -19.23
N ASN A 740 -1.04 16.29 -20.51
CA ASN A 740 -2.39 16.27 -21.09
C ASN A 740 -3.11 17.63 -21.12
N GLY A 741 -2.37 18.73 -21.35
CA GLY A 741 -2.96 20.07 -21.50
C GLY A 741 -3.35 20.75 -20.18
N LEU A 742 -3.00 20.15 -19.03
CA LEU A 742 -3.35 20.69 -17.73
C LEU A 742 -2.70 22.06 -17.48
N GLY A 743 -1.46 22.26 -17.90
CA GLY A 743 -0.78 23.56 -17.77
C GLY A 743 -1.49 24.69 -18.55
N PHE A 744 -2.00 24.38 -19.74
CA PHE A 744 -2.79 25.34 -20.50
C PHE A 744 -4.15 25.66 -19.83
N ALA A 745 -4.80 24.63 -19.29
CA ALA A 745 -6.05 24.82 -18.56
C ALA A 745 -5.84 25.70 -17.30
N MET A 746 -4.77 25.45 -16.53
CA MET A 746 -4.38 26.26 -15.36
C MET A 746 -4.17 27.72 -15.75
N ALA A 747 -3.42 27.97 -16.84
CA ALA A 747 -3.16 29.32 -17.32
C ALA A 747 -4.46 30.03 -17.76
N ALA A 748 -5.32 29.36 -18.52
CA ALA A 748 -6.58 29.92 -19.01
C ALA A 748 -7.55 30.23 -17.86
N GLU A 749 -7.64 29.34 -16.86
CA GLU A 749 -8.49 29.49 -15.68
C GLU A 749 -7.95 30.59 -14.75
N GLY A 750 -6.61 30.66 -14.56
CA GLY A 750 -5.98 31.74 -13.85
C GLY A 750 -6.18 33.10 -14.53
N MET A 751 -6.04 33.18 -15.86
CA MET A 751 -6.36 34.40 -16.63
C MET A 751 -7.81 34.83 -16.46
N MET A 752 -8.74 33.89 -16.45
CA MET A 752 -10.15 34.17 -16.21
C MET A 752 -10.37 34.77 -14.82
N ILE A 753 -9.84 34.16 -13.77
CA ILE A 753 -9.96 34.65 -12.38
C ILE A 753 -9.34 36.06 -12.26
N GLY A 754 -8.12 36.23 -12.78
CA GLY A 754 -7.44 37.52 -12.77
C GLY A 754 -8.21 38.59 -13.54
N ALA A 755 -8.76 38.28 -14.72
CA ALA A 755 -9.56 39.23 -15.49
C ALA A 755 -10.85 39.66 -14.77
N LEU A 756 -11.54 38.75 -14.07
CA LEU A 756 -12.73 39.05 -13.28
C LEU A 756 -12.40 39.97 -12.10
N ALA A 757 -11.28 39.73 -11.42
CA ALA A 757 -10.83 40.58 -10.32
C ALA A 757 -10.43 42.00 -10.83
N LEU A 758 -9.73 42.11 -11.96
CA LEU A 758 -9.39 43.38 -12.61
C LEU A 758 -10.63 44.11 -13.10
N LEU A 759 -11.63 43.42 -13.62
CA LEU A 759 -12.91 44.01 -13.98
C LEU A 759 -13.61 44.60 -12.75
N ALA A 760 -13.64 43.85 -11.65
CA ALA A 760 -14.21 44.34 -10.40
C ALA A 760 -13.47 45.59 -9.86
N PHE A 761 -12.13 45.58 -9.95
CA PHE A 761 -11.29 46.72 -9.61
C PHE A 761 -11.65 47.94 -10.44
N THR A 762 -11.72 47.75 -11.76
CA THR A 762 -11.99 48.87 -12.69
C THR A 762 -13.39 49.41 -12.48
N VAL A 763 -14.40 48.56 -12.30
CA VAL A 763 -15.78 48.98 -12.03
C VAL A 763 -15.84 49.74 -10.69
N GLY A 764 -15.21 49.21 -9.65
CA GLY A 764 -15.17 49.88 -8.35
C GLY A 764 -14.51 51.26 -8.43
N ARG A 765 -13.33 51.31 -9.05
CA ARG A 765 -12.50 52.50 -9.21
C ARG A 765 -13.22 53.59 -10.02
N VAL A 766 -13.88 53.24 -11.11
CA VAL A 766 -14.46 54.24 -12.05
C VAL A 766 -15.84 54.71 -11.61
N PHE A 767 -16.65 53.82 -11.06
CA PHE A 767 -18.05 54.14 -10.76
C PHE A 767 -18.37 54.42 -9.30
N PHE A 768 -17.51 53.98 -8.37
CA PHE A 768 -17.85 54.04 -6.94
C PHE A 768 -16.80 54.75 -6.07
N ASP A 769 -15.54 54.87 -6.49
CA ASP A 769 -14.53 55.61 -5.77
C ASP A 769 -14.61 57.10 -6.08
N ALA A 770 -14.50 57.95 -5.07
CA ALA A 770 -14.50 59.41 -5.21
C ALA A 770 -13.18 59.89 -5.87
N ASP A 771 -12.05 59.24 -5.55
CA ASP A 771 -10.75 59.51 -6.15
C ASP A 771 -10.25 58.22 -6.85
N PRO A 772 -10.20 58.19 -8.18
CA PRO A 772 -9.69 57.07 -8.91
C PRO A 772 -8.19 56.74 -8.66
N MET A 773 -7.43 57.64 -8.03
CA MET A 773 -6.03 57.40 -7.66
C MET A 773 -5.91 56.76 -6.29
N GLN A 774 -6.97 56.84 -5.46
CA GLN A 774 -7.06 56.15 -4.16
C GLN A 774 -8.27 55.20 -4.13
N PRO A 775 -8.28 54.11 -4.93
CA PRO A 775 -9.44 53.29 -5.18
C PRO A 775 -9.72 52.29 -4.04
N ALA A 776 -10.26 52.77 -2.92
CA ALA A 776 -10.55 51.93 -1.76
C ALA A 776 -11.70 50.94 -2.02
N VAL A 777 -12.78 51.38 -2.68
CA VAL A 777 -13.91 50.54 -3.08
C VAL A 777 -13.47 49.56 -4.18
N GLY A 778 -12.77 50.05 -5.21
CA GLY A 778 -12.25 49.20 -6.30
C GLY A 778 -11.37 48.08 -5.78
N ARG A 779 -10.47 48.39 -4.85
CA ARG A 779 -9.58 47.41 -4.20
C ARG A 779 -10.38 46.39 -3.38
N THR A 780 -11.36 46.84 -2.62
CA THR A 780 -12.21 45.93 -1.84
C THR A 780 -13.05 45.02 -2.72
N MET A 781 -13.61 45.53 -3.82
CA MET A 781 -14.36 44.72 -4.78
C MET A 781 -13.45 43.69 -5.47
N ALA A 782 -12.23 44.08 -5.88
CA ALA A 782 -11.25 43.14 -6.46
C ALA A 782 -10.91 42.04 -5.49
N PHE A 783 -10.61 42.35 -4.25
CA PHE A 783 -10.31 41.39 -3.17
C PHE A 783 -11.47 40.42 -2.93
N ALA A 784 -12.71 40.93 -2.87
CA ALA A 784 -13.88 40.10 -2.68
C ALA A 784 -14.17 39.20 -3.88
N VAL A 785 -14.05 39.71 -5.12
CA VAL A 785 -14.23 38.91 -6.33
C VAL A 785 -13.14 37.87 -6.48
N LEU A 786 -11.87 38.21 -6.23
CA LEU A 786 -10.77 37.25 -6.29
C LEU A 786 -11.04 36.07 -5.34
N SER A 787 -11.28 36.36 -4.04
CA SER A 787 -11.54 35.34 -3.04
C SER A 787 -12.76 34.46 -3.35
N LEU A 788 -13.89 35.05 -3.66
CA LEU A 788 -15.15 34.33 -3.88
C LEU A 788 -15.15 33.58 -5.22
N SER A 789 -14.53 34.12 -6.28
CA SER A 789 -14.40 33.41 -7.55
C SER A 789 -13.52 32.16 -7.47
N GLN A 790 -12.47 32.19 -6.67
CA GLN A 790 -11.62 31.02 -6.37
C GLN A 790 -12.41 29.97 -5.60
N LEU A 791 -13.20 30.37 -4.57
CA LEU A 791 -14.07 29.45 -3.86
C LEU A 791 -15.09 28.77 -4.78
N VAL A 792 -15.72 29.53 -5.69
CA VAL A 792 -16.63 29.01 -6.72
C VAL A 792 -15.88 28.10 -7.68
N HIS A 793 -14.69 28.50 -8.11
CA HIS A 793 -13.83 27.70 -9.01
C HIS A 793 -13.43 26.36 -8.43
N SER A 794 -13.30 26.23 -7.12
CA SER A 794 -13.00 24.96 -6.45
C SER A 794 -14.01 23.85 -6.81
N TYR A 795 -15.29 24.20 -7.06
CA TYR A 795 -16.28 23.23 -7.55
C TYR A 795 -16.00 22.77 -8.98
N ASN A 796 -15.44 23.66 -9.82
CA ASN A 796 -15.05 23.28 -11.18
C ASN A 796 -13.95 22.23 -11.18
N MET A 797 -13.04 22.24 -10.20
CA MET A 797 -11.93 21.30 -10.07
C MET A 797 -12.37 19.87 -9.75
N ARG A 798 -13.58 19.66 -9.29
CA ARG A 798 -14.08 18.34 -8.93
C ARG A 798 -14.14 17.35 -10.08
N SER A 799 -14.40 17.82 -11.30
CA SER A 799 -14.54 16.94 -12.46
C SER A 799 -13.84 17.51 -13.69
N THR A 800 -13.24 16.64 -14.48
CA THR A 800 -12.74 16.96 -15.83
C THR A 800 -13.86 17.10 -16.88
N GLY A 801 -15.07 16.65 -16.55
CA GLY A 801 -16.28 16.86 -17.34
C GLY A 801 -17.23 17.85 -16.68
N PRO A 802 -18.39 18.15 -17.30
CA PRO A 802 -19.39 19.03 -16.73
C PRO A 802 -19.79 18.66 -15.32
N VAL A 803 -19.80 19.63 -14.41
CA VAL A 803 -20.10 19.44 -12.98
C VAL A 803 -21.57 19.71 -12.67
N LEU A 804 -22.19 20.66 -13.39
CA LEU A 804 -23.61 21.03 -13.24
C LEU A 804 -24.51 19.81 -13.46
N GLY A 805 -25.32 19.47 -12.46
CA GLY A 805 -26.28 18.35 -12.53
C GLY A 805 -25.71 16.97 -12.13
N ARG A 806 -24.40 16.84 -11.85
CA ARG A 806 -23.75 15.55 -11.51
C ARG A 806 -23.25 15.45 -10.07
N GLY A 807 -23.98 16.01 -9.12
CA GLY A 807 -23.62 15.92 -7.70
C GLY A 807 -22.57 16.92 -7.28
N MET A 808 -22.66 18.15 -7.78
CA MET A 808 -21.79 19.29 -7.46
C MET A 808 -21.57 19.43 -5.94
N PHE A 809 -22.58 19.23 -5.12
CA PHE A 809 -22.56 19.41 -3.67
C PHE A 809 -22.30 18.10 -2.89
N LYS A 810 -21.90 17.01 -3.53
CA LYS A 810 -21.63 15.72 -2.84
C LYS A 810 -20.44 15.76 -1.88
N ASN A 811 -19.49 16.66 -2.09
CA ASN A 811 -18.36 16.83 -1.18
C ASN A 811 -18.76 17.76 -0.03
N ARG A 812 -19.13 17.15 1.11
CA ARG A 812 -19.53 17.90 2.31
C ARG A 812 -18.41 18.82 2.84
N GLY A 813 -17.16 18.35 2.77
CA GLY A 813 -15.99 19.13 3.19
C GLY A 813 -15.83 20.41 2.35
N LEU A 814 -16.02 20.31 1.03
CA LEU A 814 -15.95 21.46 0.14
C LEU A 814 -17.09 22.46 0.39
N ASN A 815 -18.31 21.96 0.62
CA ASN A 815 -19.46 22.83 0.94
C ASN A 815 -19.22 23.58 2.26
N VAL A 816 -18.72 22.91 3.29
CA VAL A 816 -18.39 23.54 4.58
C VAL A 816 -17.25 24.54 4.40
N SER A 817 -16.19 24.20 3.65
CA SER A 817 -15.09 25.14 3.36
C SER A 817 -15.60 26.37 2.64
N PHE A 818 -16.45 26.20 1.62
CA PHE A 818 -17.05 27.30 0.89
C PHE A 818 -17.83 28.25 1.82
N LEU A 819 -18.69 27.71 2.69
CA LEU A 819 -19.50 28.52 3.61
C LEU A 819 -18.62 29.26 4.62
N ILE A 820 -17.65 28.55 5.22
CA ILE A 820 -16.73 29.15 6.20
C ILE A 820 -15.89 30.25 5.56
N CYS A 821 -15.27 30.01 4.42
CA CYS A 821 -14.41 30.97 3.74
C CYS A 821 -15.20 32.16 3.22
N SER A 822 -16.43 31.96 2.70
CA SER A 822 -17.31 33.05 2.27
C SER A 822 -17.77 33.89 3.44
N ALA A 823 -18.10 33.29 4.58
CA ALA A 823 -18.48 34.01 5.81
C ALA A 823 -17.29 34.82 6.39
N LEU A 824 -16.09 34.24 6.39
CA LEU A 824 -14.87 34.91 6.82
C LEU A 824 -14.55 36.11 5.90
N MET A 825 -14.67 35.91 4.57
CA MET A 825 -14.44 36.97 3.59
C MET A 825 -15.45 38.13 3.76
N ALA A 826 -16.73 37.80 3.93
CA ALA A 826 -17.76 38.80 4.21
C ALA A 826 -17.46 39.51 5.53
N GLY A 827 -17.03 38.81 6.57
CA GLY A 827 -16.63 39.36 7.85
C GLY A 827 -15.49 40.37 7.74
N VAL A 828 -14.46 40.08 6.95
CA VAL A 828 -13.34 41.01 6.73
C VAL A 828 -13.80 42.33 6.06
N VAL A 829 -14.82 42.30 5.23
CA VAL A 829 -15.32 43.50 4.55
C VAL A 829 -16.35 44.25 5.40
N VAL A 830 -17.19 43.55 6.17
CA VAL A 830 -18.33 44.15 6.91
C VAL A 830 -17.89 44.70 8.26
N PHE A 831 -16.98 44.02 8.97
CA PHE A 831 -16.55 44.50 10.31
C PHE A 831 -15.49 45.60 10.20
N PRO A 832 -15.74 46.84 10.70
CA PRO A 832 -14.84 47.99 10.50
C PRO A 832 -13.40 47.76 10.98
N GLN A 833 -13.22 47.06 12.12
CA GLN A 833 -11.89 46.75 12.66
C GLN A 833 -11.12 45.80 11.80
N ALA A 834 -11.80 44.78 11.23
CA ALA A 834 -11.20 43.86 10.31
C ALA A 834 -10.92 44.52 8.95
N ALA A 835 -11.86 45.32 8.46
CA ALA A 835 -11.72 46.05 7.20
C ALA A 835 -10.51 47.00 7.24
N ALA A 836 -10.34 47.74 8.34
CA ALA A 836 -9.18 48.60 8.53
C ALA A 836 -7.85 47.85 8.49
N LEU A 837 -7.80 46.66 9.07
CA LEU A 837 -6.60 45.80 9.09
C LEU A 837 -6.18 45.36 7.68
N PHE A 838 -7.13 45.08 6.79
CA PHE A 838 -6.90 44.66 5.40
C PHE A 838 -6.98 45.82 4.39
N GLY A 839 -7.09 47.09 4.85
CA GLY A 839 -7.23 48.23 3.94
C GLY A 839 -8.49 48.14 3.07
N SER A 840 -9.55 47.53 3.58
CA SER A 840 -10.86 47.36 2.94
C SER A 840 -11.85 48.38 3.42
N VAL A 841 -12.91 48.62 2.65
CA VAL A 841 -14.03 49.49 3.04
C VAL A 841 -15.34 48.72 2.93
N PRO A 842 -16.35 49.07 3.79
CA PRO A 842 -17.66 48.42 3.70
C PRO A 842 -18.29 48.65 2.33
N LEU A 843 -18.81 47.58 1.72
CA LEU A 843 -19.47 47.60 0.41
C LEU A 843 -20.99 47.78 0.56
N THR A 844 -21.57 48.56 -0.34
CA THR A 844 -23.03 48.71 -0.48
C THR A 844 -23.68 47.45 -1.10
N LEU A 845 -25.01 47.31 -0.97
CA LEU A 845 -25.71 46.14 -1.52
C LEU A 845 -25.55 46.01 -3.05
N THR A 846 -25.50 47.14 -3.77
CA THR A 846 -25.26 47.17 -5.23
C THR A 846 -23.86 46.63 -5.57
N GLN A 847 -22.84 47.05 -4.84
CA GLN A 847 -21.45 46.59 -5.00
C GLN A 847 -21.34 45.09 -4.69
N TRP A 848 -21.97 44.60 -3.61
CA TRP A 848 -22.06 43.16 -3.34
C TRP A 848 -22.78 42.37 -4.43
N GLY A 849 -23.83 42.96 -5.05
CA GLY A 849 -24.51 42.38 -6.19
C GLY A 849 -23.57 42.17 -7.38
N ILE A 850 -22.74 43.18 -7.70
CA ILE A 850 -21.73 43.09 -8.76
C ILE A 850 -20.65 42.03 -8.42
N VAL A 851 -20.15 42.05 -7.17
CA VAL A 851 -19.20 41.07 -6.67
C VAL A 851 -19.76 39.65 -6.80
N ALA A 852 -21.01 39.41 -6.40
CA ALA A 852 -21.63 38.08 -6.51
C ALA A 852 -21.78 37.61 -7.95
N ILE A 853 -22.20 38.49 -8.86
CA ILE A 853 -22.31 38.14 -10.29
C ILE A 853 -20.94 37.74 -10.85
N LEU A 854 -19.91 38.56 -10.64
CA LEU A 854 -18.56 38.30 -11.14
C LEU A 854 -17.95 37.04 -10.52
N ALA A 855 -18.15 36.81 -9.22
CA ALA A 855 -17.65 35.64 -8.51
C ALA A 855 -18.29 34.32 -8.98
N LEU A 856 -19.52 34.35 -9.52
CA LEU A 856 -20.21 33.16 -10.04
C LEU A 856 -19.83 32.82 -11.50
N LEU A 857 -19.27 33.77 -12.27
CA LEU A 857 -18.91 33.57 -13.68
C LEU A 857 -17.93 32.40 -13.95
N PRO A 858 -16.97 32.02 -13.08
CA PRO A 858 -16.13 30.85 -13.31
C PRO A 858 -16.93 29.57 -13.56
N LEU A 859 -18.13 29.40 -13.00
CA LEU A 859 -18.94 28.19 -13.21
C LEU A 859 -19.35 28.02 -14.68
N PRO A 860 -20.12 28.93 -15.30
CA PRO A 860 -20.54 28.78 -16.69
C PRO A 860 -19.36 28.82 -17.68
N ILE A 861 -18.32 29.62 -17.42
CA ILE A 861 -17.16 29.72 -18.32
C ILE A 861 -16.40 28.41 -18.35
N CYS A 862 -16.08 27.83 -17.19
CA CYS A 862 -15.37 26.52 -17.12
C CYS A 862 -16.26 25.39 -17.66
N GLU A 863 -17.56 25.41 -17.43
CA GLU A 863 -18.49 24.42 -18.02
C GLU A 863 -18.48 24.46 -19.53
N MET A 864 -18.46 25.65 -20.13
CA MET A 864 -18.35 25.84 -21.56
C MET A 864 -17.01 25.33 -22.09
N GLN A 865 -15.89 25.69 -21.43
CA GLN A 865 -14.55 25.21 -21.76
C GLN A 865 -14.49 23.68 -21.74
N LYS A 866 -15.01 23.02 -20.71
CA LYS A 866 -15.04 21.56 -20.59
C LYS A 866 -15.87 20.89 -21.69
N ARG A 867 -16.99 21.49 -22.08
CA ARG A 867 -17.83 21.00 -23.20
C ARG A 867 -17.09 21.08 -24.53
N ILE A 868 -16.37 22.16 -24.77
CA ILE A 868 -15.58 22.36 -26.02
C ILE A 868 -14.44 21.31 -26.04
N LEU A 869 -13.66 21.18 -24.94
CA LEU A 869 -12.57 20.22 -24.87
C LEU A 869 -13.05 18.76 -25.00
N SER A 870 -14.21 18.42 -24.43
CA SER A 870 -14.78 17.08 -24.56
C SER A 870 -15.22 16.74 -25.98
N ARG A 871 -15.71 17.72 -26.76
CA ARG A 871 -16.04 17.54 -28.16
C ARG A 871 -14.81 17.33 -29.03
N THR A 872 -13.76 18.14 -28.82
CA THR A 872 -12.49 18.00 -29.56
C THR A 872 -11.77 16.68 -29.26
N ALA A 873 -11.81 16.20 -28.02
CA ALA A 873 -11.27 14.89 -27.64
C ALA A 873 -12.03 13.72 -28.30
N LYS A 874 -13.38 13.80 -28.41
CA LYS A 874 -14.18 12.80 -29.15
C LYS A 874 -13.84 12.76 -30.63
N VAL A 875 -13.67 13.90 -31.26
CA VAL A 875 -13.30 14.00 -32.70
C VAL A 875 -11.90 13.41 -32.92
N LYS A 876 -10.93 13.72 -32.05
CA LYS A 876 -9.57 13.18 -32.11
C LYS A 876 -9.50 11.66 -31.92
N ASN A 877 -10.32 11.10 -31.03
CA ASN A 877 -10.43 9.67 -30.82
C ASN A 877 -11.14 8.96 -32.01
N MET A 878 -12.09 9.56 -32.64
CA MET A 878 -12.71 9.04 -33.87
C MET A 878 -11.69 8.99 -35.01
N THR A 879 -10.89 10.03 -35.21
CA THR A 879 -9.88 10.08 -36.28
C THR A 879 -8.67 9.15 -35.98
N SER A 880 -8.26 8.98 -34.71
CA SER A 880 -7.20 8.04 -34.35
C SER A 880 -7.67 6.56 -34.36
N GLY A 881 -8.95 6.32 -34.08
CA GLY A 881 -9.58 5.00 -34.22
C GLY A 881 -9.67 4.53 -35.66
N VAL A 882 -9.90 5.44 -36.60
CA VAL A 882 -9.86 5.17 -38.03
C VAL A 882 -8.42 4.86 -38.48
N LYS A 883 -7.41 5.61 -38.01
CA LYS A 883 -6.00 5.32 -38.30
C LYS A 883 -5.52 3.98 -37.72
N LYS A 884 -5.92 3.60 -36.51
CA LYS A 884 -5.58 2.28 -35.97
C LYS A 884 -6.26 1.12 -36.67
N ARG A 885 -7.49 1.27 -37.18
CA ARG A 885 -8.14 0.22 -37.99
C ARG A 885 -7.50 0.05 -39.38
N VAL A 886 -6.92 1.08 -39.95
CA VAL A 886 -6.23 1.02 -41.23
C VAL A 886 -4.83 0.37 -41.11
N ILE A 887 -4.20 0.43 -39.96
CA ILE A 887 -2.88 -0.21 -39.71
C ILE A 887 -3.03 -1.68 -39.33
N PHE A 888 -4.18 -2.13 -38.79
CA PHE A 888 -4.44 -3.54 -38.44
C PHE A 888 -5.00 -4.36 -39.62
N ASN A 889 -5.31 -3.73 -40.76
CA ASN A 889 -5.76 -4.41 -42.01
C ASN A 889 -4.70 -4.36 -43.15
N LYS A 890 -3.48 -4.03 -42.82
CA LYS A 890 -2.29 -4.27 -43.60
C LYS A 890 -1.34 -5.12 -42.76
#